data_28025385c588239e94221a211d458471
#
_entry.id   28025385c588239e94221a211d458471
#
_cell.length_a   1.000
_cell.length_b   1.000
_cell.length_c   1.000
_cell.angle_alpha   90.00
_cell.angle_beta   90.00
_cell.angle_gamma   90.00
#
_symmetry.space_group_name_H-M   'P 1'
#
loop_
_entity.id
_entity.type
_entity.pdbx_description
1 polymer ?
#
loop_
_entity_poly.entity_id
_entity_poly.type
_entity_poly.pdbx_seq_one_letter_code
_entity_poly.pdbx_strand_id
1 'polypeptide(L)'
;MSEKLVLIDGHSILNRAFFGLPDLTNSEGLHTNAVYGFLNILFKILEEEQPDYLTVAFDVHAPTFRHKMYEAYKGTRKPMDDALRQQVPLMKEMLAAMGVCTIEMEGYEADDLLGTLAGMGERAGMEVSVVSGDRDLLQLATDHVRIRIPKTKRTGTEIEDYLAADVKERYQVTPKEFIDVKALMGDTADNIPGVPGIGEKTATALIGQYGCIEEVHAHADVVKPPRASKNIVEYWDQAVMSKELATIITDVPVDYDFANAKIDGKASLYTEEAYLLCKRLEFKNLLNRFTVDAPKNHAEESFRIVKDQKTADRIWKKAEGKAAGFYVVEQGVQNQQLSLFDTAEEQKFAGLAISFSEEDNYLMVASQELPAEKLKQDLLERQELYAADLKPALAAFDLHDVPEEMRTRFFDRTIAAYLLNPLKGAYPYEDIAKDYLGLMIPSRTDLLGKQMPGDVITEKEADVLRYACWESYITWKSAAVLKEGLKEHGMEQLMREIEMPLVFVLSDMEQDGICIDANALKEYGQKLSVSIGELEQKIYEEAGETFNINSPKQLGVILFEKMQLPNGKKTKTGFSTSAEVLEKLAGDYPIVADILEYRKLSKLKSTYADGLSNFIDATGKIHTTFHQTITATGRLSSTDPNLQNIPIRIELGKMIRKVFHPMPGDLFVDSDYSQIELRLLAHMSGDEQLIEAFRENQDIHRSTASKVFHVPFDEVTDLQRRNAKAVNFGIVYGISAYGLSQDLNIGTKEAQGFIDSYFETYPKIKEFLDNTVAQAKEKGYTRTLFGRIRPIPELSSGNFMTRQFGERVAMNAPIQGTAADIIKIAMIRVHDRLIREHFRSRLILQVHDELLIETAEEEKEKVIALLEEEMQKAADLKVELAVGTACGQDWYEAH
;
A
#
# COMPACT_ATOMS: atom_id res chain seq x y z
N MET A 1 -0.02 47.10 19.21
CA MET A 1 -0.95 45.99 19.32
C MET A 1 -0.49 45.14 20.47
N SER A 2 -1.37 44.63 21.33
CA SER A 2 -0.97 43.68 22.37
C SER A 2 -0.34 42.44 21.70
N GLU A 3 0.71 41.90 22.31
CA GLU A 3 1.32 40.62 21.82
C GLU A 3 0.30 39.50 22.04
N LYS A 4 0.36 38.50 21.20
CA LYS A 4 -0.58 37.37 21.19
C LYS A 4 0.14 36.06 21.54
N LEU A 5 -0.40 35.34 22.51
CA LEU A 5 0.03 34.00 22.93
C LEU A 5 -1.01 32.95 22.55
N VAL A 6 -0.62 31.95 21.82
CA VAL A 6 -1.43 30.77 21.52
C VAL A 6 -0.91 29.58 22.32
N LEU A 7 -1.81 28.95 23.07
CA LEU A 7 -1.59 27.76 23.89
C LEU A 7 -2.45 26.61 23.33
N ILE A 8 -1.87 25.46 23.09
CA ILE A 8 -2.58 24.32 22.48
C ILE A 8 -2.50 23.11 23.41
N ASP A 9 -3.64 22.47 23.64
CA ASP A 9 -3.72 21.17 24.27
C ASP A 9 -3.35 20.06 23.25
N GLY A 10 -2.14 19.54 23.39
CA GLY A 10 -1.56 18.58 22.44
C GLY A 10 -2.36 17.28 22.35
N HIS A 11 -2.69 16.68 23.49
CA HIS A 11 -3.42 15.40 23.49
C HIS A 11 -4.88 15.56 23.04
N SER A 12 -5.57 16.61 23.45
CA SER A 12 -6.95 16.85 23.06
C SER A 12 -7.08 17.05 21.55
N ILE A 13 -6.21 17.88 20.96
CA ILE A 13 -6.23 18.14 19.52
C ILE A 13 -5.79 16.91 18.74
N LEU A 14 -4.78 16.15 19.21
CA LEU A 14 -4.31 14.93 18.57
C LEU A 14 -5.39 13.82 18.56
N ASN A 15 -6.05 13.59 19.71
CA ASN A 15 -7.20 12.69 19.81
C ASN A 15 -8.32 13.07 18.85
N ARG A 16 -8.65 14.34 18.81
CA ARG A 16 -9.69 14.86 17.94
C ARG A 16 -9.36 14.62 16.46
N ALA A 17 -8.11 14.87 16.08
CA ALA A 17 -7.63 14.64 14.73
C ALA A 17 -7.70 13.14 14.35
N PHE A 18 -7.30 12.25 15.26
CA PHE A 18 -7.34 10.80 15.08
C PHE A 18 -8.73 10.28 14.77
N PHE A 19 -9.73 10.66 15.58
CA PHE A 19 -11.11 10.22 15.39
C PHE A 19 -11.87 11.03 14.32
N GLY A 20 -11.36 12.19 13.94
CA GLY A 20 -11.96 13.06 12.92
C GLY A 20 -11.59 12.73 11.48
N LEU A 21 -10.52 11.96 11.25
CA LEU A 21 -10.03 11.56 9.93
C LEU A 21 -10.04 10.05 9.80
N PRO A 22 -10.20 9.52 8.58
CA PRO A 22 -9.97 8.10 8.33
C PRO A 22 -8.52 7.74 8.67
N ASP A 23 -8.27 6.46 8.92
CA ASP A 23 -6.91 5.96 9.14
C ASP A 23 -6.05 6.21 7.90
N LEU A 24 -4.92 6.87 8.11
CA LEU A 24 -3.90 7.15 7.09
C LEU A 24 -2.60 6.52 7.56
N THR A 25 -1.98 5.76 6.68
CA THR A 25 -0.65 5.18 6.89
C THR A 25 0.29 5.60 5.77
N ASN A 26 1.55 5.89 6.11
CA ASN A 26 2.57 6.13 5.11
C ASN A 26 3.17 4.82 4.58
N SER A 27 4.07 4.90 3.63
CA SER A 27 4.76 3.73 3.03
C SER A 27 5.62 2.92 4.03
N GLU A 28 5.98 3.51 5.18
CA GLU A 28 6.67 2.81 6.29
C GLU A 28 5.69 2.04 7.20
N GLY A 29 4.37 2.12 6.95
CA GLY A 29 3.33 1.53 7.79
C GLY A 29 3.03 2.31 9.06
N LEU A 30 3.52 3.54 9.21
CA LEU A 30 3.23 4.42 10.33
C LEU A 30 1.84 5.04 10.16
N HIS A 31 1.02 4.98 11.22
CA HIS A 31 -0.23 5.73 11.27
C HIS A 31 0.06 7.23 11.36
N THR A 32 -0.59 8.04 10.53
CA THR A 32 -0.25 9.46 10.34
C THR A 32 -1.45 10.41 10.39
N ASN A 33 -2.67 9.90 10.46
CA ASN A 33 -3.91 10.68 10.43
C ASN A 33 -4.02 11.70 11.56
N ALA A 34 -3.58 11.36 12.78
CA ALA A 34 -3.64 12.28 13.92
C ALA A 34 -2.66 13.45 13.75
N VAL A 35 -1.42 13.17 13.34
CA VAL A 35 -0.40 14.20 13.07
C VAL A 35 -0.84 15.11 11.93
N TYR A 36 -1.34 14.54 10.83
CA TYR A 36 -1.86 15.30 9.70
C TYR A 36 -3.02 16.23 10.11
N GLY A 37 -3.97 15.71 10.85
CA GLY A 37 -5.11 16.48 11.30
C GLY A 37 -4.74 17.57 12.31
N PHE A 38 -3.79 17.28 13.20
CA PHE A 38 -3.24 18.26 14.14
C PHE A 38 -2.59 19.44 13.40
N LEU A 39 -1.72 19.13 12.43
CA LEU A 39 -1.06 20.16 11.62
C LEU A 39 -2.05 21.03 10.85
N ASN A 40 -3.12 20.46 10.31
CA ASN A 40 -4.15 21.25 9.64
C ASN A 40 -4.86 22.22 10.60
N ILE A 41 -5.13 21.79 11.85
CA ILE A 41 -5.71 22.66 12.87
C ILE A 41 -4.70 23.74 13.28
N LEU A 42 -3.44 23.36 13.53
CA LEU A 42 -2.37 24.29 13.88
C LEU A 42 -2.18 25.36 12.81
N PHE A 43 -2.05 24.97 11.54
CA PHE A 43 -1.87 25.95 10.45
C PHE A 43 -3.07 26.90 10.32
N LYS A 44 -4.28 26.39 10.51
CA LYS A 44 -5.47 27.23 10.51
C LYS A 44 -5.43 28.27 11.64
N ILE A 45 -5.04 27.87 12.84
CA ILE A 45 -4.90 28.77 13.99
C ILE A 45 -3.83 29.84 13.73
N LEU A 46 -2.68 29.42 13.20
CA LEU A 46 -1.59 30.33 12.83
C LEU A 46 -2.01 31.35 11.76
N GLU A 47 -2.87 30.98 10.83
CA GLU A 47 -3.41 31.88 9.82
C GLU A 47 -4.41 32.87 10.38
N GLU A 48 -5.29 32.42 11.28
CA GLU A 48 -6.33 33.26 11.89
C GLU A 48 -5.79 34.20 12.99
N GLU A 49 -4.92 33.69 13.86
CA GLU A 49 -4.44 34.39 15.02
C GLU A 49 -3.18 35.24 14.77
N GLN A 50 -2.29 34.75 13.93
CA GLN A 50 -0.94 35.31 13.69
C GLN A 50 -0.23 35.61 15.02
N PRO A 51 0.00 34.58 15.88
CA PRO A 51 0.52 34.77 17.23
C PRO A 51 1.99 35.18 17.23
N ASP A 52 2.40 35.91 18.27
CA ASP A 52 3.80 36.22 18.56
C ASP A 52 4.48 35.08 19.33
N TYR A 53 3.68 34.31 20.12
CA TYR A 53 4.13 33.19 20.94
C TYR A 53 3.24 32.00 20.78
N LEU A 54 3.84 30.80 20.74
CA LEU A 54 3.13 29.51 20.57
C LEU A 54 3.72 28.46 21.50
N THR A 55 2.85 27.77 22.25
CA THR A 55 3.24 26.64 23.10
C THR A 55 2.19 25.54 23.02
N VAL A 56 2.65 24.31 22.99
CA VAL A 56 1.81 23.09 23.00
C VAL A 56 2.08 22.33 24.30
N ALA A 57 1.03 22.14 25.14
CA ALA A 57 1.13 21.36 26.36
C ALA A 57 0.74 19.90 26.14
N PHE A 58 1.47 18.98 26.76
CA PHE A 58 1.19 17.53 26.72
C PHE A 58 1.04 16.98 28.14
N ASP A 59 0.17 15.97 28.28
CA ASP A 59 0.12 15.15 29.48
C ASP A 59 1.31 14.19 29.55
N VAL A 60 1.81 13.97 30.77
CA VAL A 60 2.79 12.91 31.07
C VAL A 60 2.05 11.64 31.49
N HIS A 61 2.54 10.49 31.08
CA HIS A 61 1.94 9.21 31.49
C HIS A 61 2.34 8.83 32.93
N ALA A 62 1.92 9.65 33.88
CA ALA A 62 2.17 9.51 35.32
C ALA A 62 0.93 9.91 36.13
N PRO A 63 0.73 9.35 37.35
CA PRO A 63 -0.39 9.74 38.21
C PRO A 63 -0.27 11.21 38.61
N THR A 64 -1.36 11.96 38.40
CA THR A 64 -1.46 13.37 38.85
C THR A 64 -1.95 13.48 40.27
N PHE A 65 -1.98 14.70 40.87
CA PHE A 65 -2.53 14.93 42.20
C PHE A 65 -4.02 14.52 42.30
N ARG A 66 -4.78 14.61 41.16
CA ARG A 66 -6.19 14.18 41.11
C ARG A 66 -6.34 12.67 41.29
N HIS A 67 -5.44 11.87 40.75
CA HIS A 67 -5.40 10.41 40.96
C HIS A 67 -5.07 10.06 42.44
N LYS A 68 -4.24 10.87 43.10
CA LYS A 68 -3.92 10.68 44.52
C LYS A 68 -5.10 11.09 45.42
N MET A 69 -5.91 12.05 45.02
CA MET A 69 -7.10 12.51 45.69
C MET A 69 -8.27 11.53 45.52
N TYR A 70 -8.45 11.00 44.32
CA TYR A 70 -9.55 10.12 44.00
C TYR A 70 -9.06 9.01 43.06
N GLU A 71 -8.86 7.80 43.59
CA GLU A 71 -8.29 6.67 42.85
C GLU A 71 -9.08 6.29 41.57
N ALA A 72 -10.41 6.49 41.59
CA ALA A 72 -11.28 6.22 40.46
C ALA A 72 -11.30 7.34 39.39
N TYR A 73 -10.56 8.44 39.57
CA TYR A 73 -10.47 9.53 38.59
C TYR A 73 -9.96 9.02 37.24
N LYS A 74 -10.69 9.33 36.19
CA LYS A 74 -10.45 8.85 34.81
C LYS A 74 -10.44 7.32 34.64
N GLY A 75 -10.83 6.56 35.70
CA GLY A 75 -10.77 5.10 35.70
C GLY A 75 -11.71 4.40 34.69
N THR A 76 -12.70 5.12 34.16
CA THR A 76 -13.62 4.63 33.14
C THR A 76 -13.12 4.85 31.69
N ARG A 77 -12.04 5.63 31.53
CA ARG A 77 -11.47 5.89 30.20
C ARG A 77 -10.85 4.62 29.64
N LYS A 78 -11.15 4.33 28.37
CA LYS A 78 -10.46 3.25 27.64
C LYS A 78 -8.98 3.60 27.44
N PRO A 79 -8.08 2.61 27.44
CA PRO A 79 -6.70 2.85 27.05
C PRO A 79 -6.61 3.55 25.69
N MET A 80 -5.60 4.40 25.53
CA MET A 80 -5.33 5.06 24.26
C MET A 80 -5.10 4.00 23.17
N ASP A 81 -5.72 4.20 22.02
CA ASP A 81 -5.54 3.32 20.85
C ASP A 81 -4.05 3.24 20.47
N ASP A 82 -3.56 2.05 20.14
CA ASP A 82 -2.13 1.83 19.84
C ASP A 82 -1.67 2.65 18.63
N ALA A 83 -2.54 2.81 17.61
CA ALA A 83 -2.24 3.63 16.46
C ALA A 83 -2.13 5.12 16.80
N LEU A 84 -2.90 5.60 17.76
CA LEU A 84 -2.76 6.97 18.28
C LEU A 84 -1.52 7.11 19.14
N ARG A 85 -1.23 6.13 19.99
CA ARG A 85 -0.07 6.15 20.89
C ARG A 85 1.24 6.28 20.12
N GLN A 86 1.35 5.63 18.97
CA GLN A 86 2.51 5.72 18.08
C GLN A 86 2.68 7.11 17.47
N GLN A 87 1.60 7.87 17.30
CA GLN A 87 1.63 9.20 16.69
C GLN A 87 2.00 10.32 17.68
N VAL A 88 1.91 10.11 19.00
CA VAL A 88 2.30 11.13 20.00
C VAL A 88 3.79 11.51 19.88
N PRO A 89 4.76 10.56 19.85
CA PRO A 89 6.16 10.88 19.63
C PRO A 89 6.41 11.58 18.28
N LEU A 90 5.74 11.12 17.20
CA LEU A 90 5.87 11.74 15.87
C LEU A 90 5.38 13.20 15.88
N MET A 91 4.32 13.50 16.62
CA MET A 91 3.83 14.88 16.75
C MET A 91 4.83 15.75 17.50
N LYS A 92 5.39 15.25 18.60
CA LYS A 92 6.44 15.97 19.35
C LYS A 92 7.69 16.21 18.49
N GLU A 93 8.11 15.21 17.71
CA GLU A 93 9.20 15.34 16.72
C GLU A 93 8.90 16.42 15.68
N MET A 94 7.68 16.46 15.16
CA MET A 94 7.24 17.47 14.20
C MET A 94 7.24 18.86 14.80
N LEU A 95 6.71 19.04 16.02
CA LEU A 95 6.70 20.33 16.71
C LEU A 95 8.12 20.83 17.01
N ALA A 96 9.02 19.92 17.43
CA ALA A 96 10.43 20.24 17.65
C ALA A 96 11.11 20.67 16.34
N ALA A 97 10.87 19.94 15.25
CA ALA A 97 11.37 20.28 13.92
C ALA A 97 10.84 21.65 13.44
N MET A 98 9.62 22.01 13.80
CA MET A 98 9.02 23.33 13.54
C MET A 98 9.51 24.43 14.50
N GLY A 99 10.36 24.12 15.48
CA GLY A 99 10.80 25.08 16.50
C GLY A 99 9.66 25.52 17.46
N VAL A 100 8.59 24.75 17.58
CA VAL A 100 7.45 25.04 18.45
C VAL A 100 7.79 24.63 19.88
N CYS A 101 7.62 25.54 20.84
CA CYS A 101 7.78 25.26 22.26
C CYS A 101 6.75 24.21 22.72
N THR A 102 7.24 23.15 23.37
CA THR A 102 6.40 22.13 23.99
C THR A 102 6.65 22.08 25.48
N ILE A 103 5.61 21.83 26.27
CA ILE A 103 5.70 21.75 27.74
C ILE A 103 4.94 20.52 28.25
N GLU A 104 5.52 19.87 29.24
CA GLU A 104 4.90 18.77 29.98
C GLU A 104 5.48 18.75 31.40
N MET A 105 4.72 18.33 32.39
CA MET A 105 5.18 18.29 33.79
C MET A 105 4.57 17.12 34.53
N GLU A 106 5.39 16.34 35.21
CA GLU A 106 4.95 15.23 36.02
C GLU A 106 4.13 15.72 37.26
N GLY A 107 3.02 15.02 37.51
CA GLY A 107 2.13 15.33 38.63
C GLY A 107 1.00 16.31 38.31
N TYR A 108 1.04 16.97 37.17
CA TYR A 108 0.01 17.91 36.66
C TYR A 108 -0.52 17.45 35.30
N GLU A 109 -1.69 17.93 34.93
CA GLU A 109 -2.28 17.70 33.62
C GLU A 109 -1.97 18.87 32.67
N ALA A 110 -2.07 18.62 31.34
CA ALA A 110 -1.88 19.67 30.34
C ALA A 110 -2.77 20.88 30.59
N ASP A 111 -4.01 20.66 31.06
CA ASP A 111 -4.95 21.73 31.38
C ASP A 111 -4.46 22.67 32.52
N ASP A 112 -3.74 22.10 33.53
CA ASP A 112 -3.16 22.91 34.62
C ASP A 112 -1.99 23.76 34.08
N LEU A 113 -1.18 23.20 33.16
CA LEU A 113 -0.12 23.97 32.51
C LEU A 113 -0.71 25.08 31.65
N LEU A 114 -1.73 24.77 30.84
CA LEU A 114 -2.42 25.75 29.99
C LEU A 114 -3.05 26.88 30.83
N GLY A 115 -3.70 26.53 31.93
CA GLY A 115 -4.27 27.52 32.89
C GLY A 115 -3.21 28.41 33.49
N THR A 116 -2.08 27.84 33.90
CA THR A 116 -0.96 28.62 34.49
C THR A 116 -0.34 29.55 33.44
N LEU A 117 -0.04 29.04 32.23
CA LEU A 117 0.53 29.86 31.17
C LEU A 117 -0.43 30.94 30.67
N ALA A 118 -1.73 30.65 30.60
CA ALA A 118 -2.74 31.63 30.23
C ALA A 118 -2.77 32.79 31.25
N GLY A 119 -2.76 32.49 32.55
CA GLY A 119 -2.67 33.52 33.61
C GLY A 119 -1.34 34.27 33.58
N MET A 120 -0.22 33.64 33.22
CA MET A 120 1.07 34.32 33.04
C MET A 120 1.02 35.29 31.86
N GLY A 121 0.51 34.86 30.68
CA GLY A 121 0.35 35.71 29.51
C GLY A 121 -0.57 36.91 29.75
N GLU A 122 -1.74 36.67 30.38
CA GLU A 122 -2.66 37.76 30.74
C GLU A 122 -1.99 38.79 31.68
N ARG A 123 -1.28 38.34 32.73
CA ARG A 123 -0.51 39.23 33.63
C ARG A 123 0.61 40.00 32.91
N ALA A 124 1.17 39.43 31.83
CA ALA A 124 2.14 40.11 30.97
C ALA A 124 1.51 41.10 29.99
N GLY A 125 0.18 41.21 29.95
CA GLY A 125 -0.56 42.12 29.07
C GLY A 125 -0.78 41.57 27.66
N MET A 126 -0.69 40.26 27.46
CA MET A 126 -0.89 39.58 26.16
C MET A 126 -2.38 39.22 25.98
N GLU A 127 -2.81 39.17 24.72
CA GLU A 127 -4.05 38.48 24.35
C GLU A 127 -3.75 36.99 24.25
N VAL A 128 -4.50 36.17 25.00
CA VAL A 128 -4.22 34.71 25.06
C VAL A 128 -5.34 33.94 24.40
N SER A 129 -4.97 32.97 23.52
CA SER A 129 -5.89 32.00 22.93
C SER A 129 -5.51 30.59 23.38
N VAL A 130 -6.42 29.90 24.08
CA VAL A 130 -6.25 28.52 24.52
C VAL A 130 -7.07 27.62 23.61
N VAL A 131 -6.43 26.71 22.90
CA VAL A 131 -7.02 25.81 21.90
C VAL A 131 -7.10 24.39 22.45
N SER A 132 -8.31 23.91 22.71
CA SER A 132 -8.56 22.54 23.17
C SER A 132 -9.94 22.06 22.70
N GLY A 133 -10.13 20.76 22.63
CA GLY A 133 -11.44 20.13 22.47
C GLY A 133 -12.20 20.01 23.81
N ASP A 134 -11.54 20.25 24.93
CA ASP A 134 -12.11 20.12 26.26
C ASP A 134 -12.84 21.39 26.67
N ARG A 135 -14.07 21.24 27.19
CA ARG A 135 -14.89 22.33 27.66
C ARG A 135 -14.55 22.77 29.09
N ASP A 136 -13.81 21.98 29.83
CA ASP A 136 -13.42 22.32 31.20
C ASP A 136 -12.52 23.54 31.23
N LEU A 137 -11.78 23.78 30.13
CA LEU A 137 -11.00 24.99 29.94
C LEU A 137 -11.84 26.29 29.84
N LEU A 138 -13.16 26.20 29.66
CA LEU A 138 -14.05 27.39 29.70
C LEU A 138 -13.98 28.15 31.04
N GLN A 139 -13.57 27.49 32.14
CA GLN A 139 -13.33 28.11 33.43
C GLN A 139 -12.18 29.13 33.40
N LEU A 140 -11.29 29.07 32.42
CA LEU A 140 -10.15 29.96 32.24
C LEU A 140 -10.48 31.23 31.44
N ALA A 141 -11.67 31.29 30.79
CA ALA A 141 -12.05 32.40 29.96
C ALA A 141 -12.12 33.73 30.74
N THR A 142 -11.47 34.76 30.20
CA THR A 142 -11.52 36.14 30.73
C THR A 142 -11.83 37.14 29.60
N ASP A 143 -11.66 38.41 29.80
CA ASP A 143 -11.75 39.41 28.72
C ASP A 143 -10.51 39.38 27.81
N HIS A 144 -9.39 38.76 28.25
CA HIS A 144 -8.12 38.66 27.52
C HIS A 144 -7.69 37.22 27.24
N VAL A 145 -8.35 36.25 27.89
CA VAL A 145 -8.13 34.80 27.66
C VAL A 145 -9.32 34.24 26.91
N ARG A 146 -9.12 33.87 25.64
CA ARG A 146 -10.11 33.26 24.75
C ARG A 146 -9.93 31.76 24.70
N ILE A 147 -11.00 31.01 24.88
CA ILE A 147 -11.00 29.55 24.70
C ILE A 147 -11.52 29.24 23.32
N ARG A 148 -10.74 28.53 22.53
CA ARG A 148 -11.01 28.11 21.13
C ARG A 148 -11.25 26.63 21.04
N ILE A 149 -12.47 26.21 20.66
CA ILE A 149 -12.88 24.82 20.62
C ILE A 149 -13.06 24.41 19.13
N PRO A 150 -12.12 23.66 18.53
CA PRO A 150 -12.26 23.16 17.15
C PRO A 150 -13.42 22.17 17.08
N LYS A 151 -14.25 22.25 16.06
CA LYS A 151 -15.33 21.29 15.74
C LYS A 151 -15.16 20.77 14.32
N THR A 152 -15.07 19.47 14.16
CA THR A 152 -15.02 18.82 12.87
C THR A 152 -16.43 18.70 12.31
N LYS A 153 -16.71 19.33 11.17
CA LYS A 153 -17.93 19.17 10.37
C LYS A 153 -17.59 18.48 9.05
N ARG A 154 -18.62 18.01 8.34
CA ARG A 154 -18.46 17.38 7.03
C ARG A 154 -17.80 18.31 5.98
N THR A 155 -17.87 19.63 6.20
CA THR A 155 -17.31 20.68 5.33
C THR A 155 -15.94 21.17 5.76
N GLY A 156 -15.35 20.64 6.86
CA GLY A 156 -14.07 21.08 7.40
C GLY A 156 -14.11 21.33 8.92
N THR A 157 -13.02 21.87 9.46
CA THR A 157 -12.93 22.24 10.87
C THR A 157 -13.41 23.67 11.06
N GLU A 158 -14.43 23.87 11.91
CA GLU A 158 -14.84 25.17 12.44
C GLU A 158 -14.28 25.33 13.86
N ILE A 159 -14.04 26.57 14.30
CA ILE A 159 -13.57 26.89 15.66
C ILE A 159 -14.64 27.73 16.32
N GLU A 160 -15.10 27.32 17.51
CA GLU A 160 -15.97 28.14 18.37
C GLU A 160 -15.09 28.88 19.35
N ASP A 161 -15.31 30.19 19.49
CA ASP A 161 -14.57 31.09 20.37
C ASP A 161 -15.42 31.48 21.58
N TYR A 162 -14.80 31.50 22.77
CA TYR A 162 -15.45 31.83 24.00
C TYR A 162 -14.58 32.78 24.85
N LEU A 163 -15.02 34.01 25.05
CA LEU A 163 -14.58 34.89 26.10
C LEU A 163 -15.49 34.76 27.32
N ALA A 164 -15.20 35.42 28.42
CA ALA A 164 -16.02 35.36 29.65
C ALA A 164 -17.50 35.72 29.42
N ALA A 165 -17.77 36.70 28.56
CA ALA A 165 -19.13 37.09 28.18
C ALA A 165 -19.87 35.98 27.43
N ASP A 166 -19.19 35.28 26.48
CA ASP A 166 -19.77 34.22 25.68
C ASP A 166 -20.10 32.97 26.53
N VAL A 167 -19.25 32.64 27.50
CA VAL A 167 -19.51 31.57 28.49
C VAL A 167 -20.77 31.91 29.30
N LYS A 168 -20.89 33.16 29.80
CA LYS A 168 -22.06 33.63 30.56
C LYS A 168 -23.34 33.63 29.74
N GLU A 169 -23.27 34.06 28.47
CA GLU A 169 -24.43 34.04 27.56
C GLU A 169 -24.90 32.59 27.29
N ARG A 170 -23.98 31.70 27.00
CA ARG A 170 -24.32 30.33 26.58
C ARG A 170 -24.67 29.40 27.73
N TYR A 171 -23.93 29.49 28.83
CA TYR A 171 -24.04 28.56 29.97
C TYR A 171 -24.78 29.16 31.14
N GLN A 172 -25.17 30.44 31.08
CA GLN A 172 -25.90 31.19 32.14
C GLN A 172 -25.13 31.26 33.46
N VAL A 173 -23.82 31.04 33.43
CA VAL A 173 -22.90 31.16 34.57
C VAL A 173 -21.58 31.77 34.09
N THR A 174 -20.85 32.39 35.00
CA THR A 174 -19.51 32.93 34.73
C THR A 174 -18.50 31.78 34.60
N PRO A 175 -17.32 32.00 33.98
CA PRO A 175 -16.25 30.98 33.93
C PRO A 175 -15.90 30.37 35.27
N LYS A 176 -15.82 31.15 36.33
CA LYS A 176 -15.57 30.67 37.71
C LYS A 176 -16.72 29.84 38.28
N GLU A 177 -17.94 30.25 38.05
CA GLU A 177 -19.15 29.54 38.47
C GLU A 177 -19.31 28.20 37.67
N PHE A 178 -18.70 28.08 36.51
CA PHE A 178 -18.71 26.86 35.72
C PHE A 178 -18.07 25.67 36.45
N ILE A 179 -17.05 25.92 37.31
CA ILE A 179 -16.44 24.92 38.18
C ILE A 179 -17.48 24.37 39.16
N ASP A 180 -18.28 25.24 39.78
CA ASP A 180 -19.31 24.86 40.73
C ASP A 180 -20.47 24.10 40.09
N VAL A 181 -20.80 24.41 38.82
CA VAL A 181 -21.74 23.61 38.04
C VAL A 181 -21.20 22.19 37.86
N LYS A 182 -19.93 22.04 37.50
CA LYS A 182 -19.25 20.73 37.36
C LYS A 182 -19.18 19.99 38.71
N ALA A 183 -18.94 20.70 39.79
CA ALA A 183 -18.93 20.11 41.13
C ALA A 183 -20.26 19.45 41.51
N LEU A 184 -21.38 20.08 41.11
CA LEU A 184 -22.72 19.55 41.42
C LEU A 184 -23.14 18.44 40.42
N MET A 185 -22.94 18.64 39.13
CA MET A 185 -23.39 17.66 38.12
C MET A 185 -22.47 16.46 37.95
N GLY A 186 -21.19 16.59 38.34
CA GLY A 186 -20.14 15.63 38.02
C GLY A 186 -19.71 15.67 36.59
N ASP A 187 -18.76 14.78 36.24
CA ASP A 187 -18.30 14.52 34.85
C ASP A 187 -18.13 13.03 34.63
N THR A 188 -18.91 12.48 33.70
CA THR A 188 -18.83 11.07 33.37
C THR A 188 -17.59 10.69 32.54
N ALA A 189 -17.00 11.65 31.80
CA ALA A 189 -15.80 11.42 31.02
C ALA A 189 -14.57 11.26 31.93
N ASP A 190 -14.49 12.05 32.98
CA ASP A 190 -13.42 12.04 33.98
C ASP A 190 -13.74 11.26 35.23
N ASN A 191 -14.91 10.65 35.25
CA ASN A 191 -15.42 9.92 36.40
C ASN A 191 -15.48 10.76 37.69
N ILE A 192 -15.82 12.05 37.56
CA ILE A 192 -16.08 12.94 38.67
C ILE A 192 -17.52 12.71 39.14
N PRO A 193 -17.74 12.33 40.43
CA PRO A 193 -19.03 11.79 40.87
C PRO A 193 -20.14 12.82 40.92
N GLY A 194 -19.86 14.09 41.25
CA GLY A 194 -20.87 15.11 41.47
C GLY A 194 -21.85 14.77 42.60
N VAL A 195 -23.02 15.41 42.62
CA VAL A 195 -24.12 15.12 43.58
C VAL A 195 -25.17 14.24 42.86
N PRO A 196 -25.47 13.05 43.37
CA PRO A 196 -26.43 12.16 42.76
C PRO A 196 -27.79 12.79 42.50
N GLY A 197 -28.25 12.70 41.23
CA GLY A 197 -29.55 13.23 40.82
C GLY A 197 -29.59 14.73 40.50
N ILE A 198 -28.44 15.42 40.53
CA ILE A 198 -28.28 16.77 40.02
C ILE A 198 -27.60 16.73 38.66
N GLY A 199 -28.36 17.03 37.61
CA GLY A 199 -27.82 17.15 36.24
C GLY A 199 -27.57 18.60 35.86
N GLU A 200 -27.01 18.82 34.66
CA GLU A 200 -26.56 20.10 34.13
C GLU A 200 -27.60 21.24 34.34
N LYS A 201 -28.85 21.03 33.94
CA LYS A 201 -29.90 22.06 34.08
C LYS A 201 -30.14 22.47 35.52
N THR A 202 -30.14 21.54 36.46
CA THR A 202 -30.38 21.83 37.89
C THR A 202 -29.14 22.47 38.49
N ALA A 203 -27.95 21.99 38.21
CA ALA A 203 -26.69 22.57 38.65
C ALA A 203 -26.56 24.03 38.18
N THR A 204 -26.76 24.29 36.88
CA THR A 204 -26.72 25.64 36.29
C THR A 204 -27.74 26.58 36.98
N ALA A 205 -28.98 26.12 37.19
CA ALA A 205 -30.00 26.94 37.84
C ALA A 205 -29.65 27.28 39.31
N LEU A 206 -29.07 26.29 40.02
CA LEU A 206 -28.66 26.50 41.42
C LEU A 206 -27.46 27.44 41.50
N ILE A 207 -26.44 27.26 40.68
CA ILE A 207 -25.25 28.10 40.67
C ILE A 207 -25.60 29.50 40.15
N GLY A 208 -26.43 29.63 39.16
CA GLY A 208 -26.93 30.94 38.66
C GLY A 208 -27.73 31.71 39.73
N GLN A 209 -28.36 31.00 40.67
CA GLN A 209 -29.14 31.63 41.79
C GLN A 209 -28.27 31.93 43.02
N TYR A 210 -27.34 31.03 43.39
CA TYR A 210 -26.59 31.12 44.64
C TYR A 210 -25.10 31.46 44.48
N GLY A 211 -24.56 31.36 43.25
CA GLY A 211 -23.19 31.73 42.90
C GLY A 211 -22.13 30.62 43.06
N CYS A 212 -22.20 29.85 44.14
CA CYS A 212 -21.25 28.75 44.42
C CYS A 212 -21.90 27.60 45.19
N ILE A 213 -21.22 26.42 45.23
CA ILE A 213 -21.76 25.23 45.90
C ILE A 213 -21.88 25.45 47.42
N GLU A 214 -21.03 26.28 48.03
CA GLU A 214 -21.06 26.62 49.46
C GLU A 214 -22.36 27.36 49.81
N GLU A 215 -22.78 28.33 49.01
CA GLU A 215 -24.04 29.03 49.16
C GLU A 215 -25.24 28.14 48.85
N VAL A 216 -25.14 27.26 47.88
CA VAL A 216 -26.19 26.26 47.61
C VAL A 216 -26.37 25.35 48.79
N HIS A 217 -25.29 24.88 49.43
CA HIS A 217 -25.34 24.07 50.67
C HIS A 217 -25.91 24.83 51.88
N ALA A 218 -25.49 26.08 52.06
CA ALA A 218 -25.98 26.92 53.14
C ALA A 218 -27.50 27.15 53.04
N HIS A 219 -28.08 27.14 51.87
CA HIS A 219 -29.50 27.34 51.61
C HIS A 219 -30.22 26.05 51.21
N ALA A 220 -29.64 24.87 51.53
CA ALA A 220 -30.12 23.56 51.07
C ALA A 220 -31.61 23.31 51.45
N ASP A 221 -32.09 23.88 52.56
CA ASP A 221 -33.47 23.74 53.05
C ASP A 221 -34.50 24.37 52.10
N VAL A 222 -34.16 25.36 51.33
CA VAL A 222 -35.03 26.01 50.34
C VAL A 222 -34.78 25.64 48.89
N VAL A 223 -33.74 24.80 48.59
CA VAL A 223 -33.42 24.34 47.27
C VAL A 223 -34.53 23.45 46.68
N LYS A 224 -34.86 23.69 45.43
CA LYS A 224 -35.81 22.84 44.68
C LYS A 224 -35.09 22.12 43.53
N PRO A 225 -35.45 20.88 43.20
CA PRO A 225 -36.49 20.06 43.83
C PRO A 225 -36.06 19.48 45.18
N PRO A 226 -36.99 19.00 46.04
CA PRO A 226 -36.67 18.49 47.38
C PRO A 226 -35.64 17.36 47.44
N ARG A 227 -35.53 16.61 46.38
CA ARG A 227 -34.49 15.56 46.22
C ARG A 227 -33.10 16.19 46.11
N ALA A 228 -32.95 17.25 45.35
CA ALA A 228 -31.69 17.97 45.25
C ALA A 228 -31.28 18.58 46.60
N SER A 229 -32.19 19.24 47.32
CA SER A 229 -32.01 19.72 48.68
C SER A 229 -31.42 18.63 49.59
N LYS A 230 -32.06 17.48 49.68
CA LYS A 230 -31.57 16.36 50.47
C LYS A 230 -30.20 15.88 50.06
N ASN A 231 -29.98 15.69 48.75
CA ASN A 231 -28.74 15.08 48.23
C ASN A 231 -27.55 16.06 48.36
N ILE A 232 -27.77 17.36 48.30
CA ILE A 232 -26.69 18.37 48.49
C ILE A 232 -26.14 18.23 49.93
N VAL A 233 -27.01 18.04 50.94
CA VAL A 233 -26.56 17.85 52.31
C VAL A 233 -25.93 16.50 52.54
N GLU A 234 -26.53 15.43 51.99
CA GLU A 234 -26.07 14.04 52.15
C GLU A 234 -24.72 13.77 51.47
N TYR A 235 -24.47 14.36 50.29
CA TYR A 235 -23.27 14.17 49.49
C TYR A 235 -22.38 15.44 49.46
N TRP A 236 -22.37 16.21 50.50
CA TRP A 236 -21.60 17.47 50.55
C TRP A 236 -20.11 17.27 50.33
N ASP A 237 -19.50 16.31 51.07
CA ASP A 237 -18.08 16.03 50.97
C ASP A 237 -17.69 15.59 49.53
N GLN A 238 -18.63 14.87 48.88
CA GLN A 238 -18.45 14.46 47.47
C GLN A 238 -18.54 15.66 46.53
N ALA A 239 -19.39 16.64 46.79
CA ALA A 239 -19.48 17.87 46.00
C ALA A 239 -18.20 18.71 46.14
N VAL A 240 -17.65 18.83 47.34
CA VAL A 240 -16.38 19.53 47.60
C VAL A 240 -15.23 18.85 46.86
N MET A 241 -15.09 17.52 46.99
CA MET A 241 -14.10 16.75 46.26
C MET A 241 -14.26 16.90 44.73
N SER A 242 -15.51 16.88 44.24
CA SER A 242 -15.78 17.07 42.81
C SER A 242 -15.40 18.47 42.33
N LYS A 243 -15.56 19.52 43.18
CA LYS A 243 -15.08 20.87 42.89
C LYS A 243 -13.55 20.90 42.73
N GLU A 244 -12.84 20.29 43.70
CA GLU A 244 -11.38 20.22 43.67
C GLU A 244 -10.87 19.46 42.43
N LEU A 245 -11.51 18.33 42.08
CA LEU A 245 -11.17 17.54 40.88
C LEU A 245 -11.43 18.31 39.57
N ALA A 246 -12.51 19.09 39.50
CA ALA A 246 -12.87 19.87 38.31
C ALA A 246 -12.10 21.19 38.17
N THR A 247 -11.42 21.65 39.24
CA THR A 247 -10.68 22.93 39.23
C THR A 247 -9.33 22.76 38.52
N ILE A 248 -9.08 23.60 37.52
CA ILE A 248 -7.79 23.73 36.85
C ILE A 248 -6.87 24.58 37.72
N ILE A 249 -5.67 24.07 38.00
CA ILE A 249 -4.64 24.79 38.74
C ILE A 249 -4.00 25.85 37.84
N THR A 250 -3.87 27.08 38.32
CA THR A 250 -3.33 28.21 37.53
C THR A 250 -2.05 28.81 38.10
N ASP A 251 -1.42 28.09 39.02
CA ASP A 251 -0.16 28.44 39.68
C ASP A 251 0.83 27.26 39.79
N VAL A 252 0.83 26.39 38.78
CA VAL A 252 1.80 25.30 38.68
C VAL A 252 3.23 25.86 38.71
N PRO A 253 4.14 25.29 39.50
CA PRO A 253 5.53 25.75 39.60
C PRO A 253 6.33 25.37 38.36
N VAL A 254 6.00 25.98 37.21
CA VAL A 254 6.63 25.72 35.93
C VAL A 254 7.75 26.74 35.67
N ASP A 255 8.90 26.28 35.24
CA ASP A 255 9.97 27.10 34.71
C ASP A 255 9.72 27.38 33.22
N TYR A 256 9.09 28.49 32.92
CA TYR A 256 8.68 28.85 31.57
C TYR A 256 9.14 30.27 31.22
N ASP A 257 9.90 30.36 30.10
CA ASP A 257 10.32 31.63 29.53
C ASP A 257 9.63 31.84 28.18
N PHE A 258 8.91 32.95 28.05
CA PHE A 258 8.26 33.37 26.80
C PHE A 258 9.22 33.49 25.66
N ALA A 259 10.50 33.79 25.91
CA ALA A 259 11.52 33.86 24.84
C ALA A 259 11.64 32.54 24.03
N ASN A 260 11.44 31.39 24.70
CA ASN A 260 11.46 30.06 24.06
C ASN A 260 10.22 29.75 23.22
N ALA A 261 9.13 30.48 23.44
CA ALA A 261 7.86 30.30 22.74
C ALA A 261 7.65 31.34 21.63
N LYS A 262 8.61 32.26 21.45
CA LYS A 262 8.51 33.33 20.46
C LYS A 262 8.61 32.84 19.05
N ILE A 263 7.75 33.30 18.16
CA ILE A 263 7.75 33.00 16.74
C ILE A 263 8.34 34.21 16.01
N ASP A 264 9.52 34.03 15.40
CA ASP A 264 10.16 35.08 14.59
C ASP A 264 9.63 35.06 13.14
N GLY A 265 8.31 35.27 12.99
CA GLY A 265 7.59 35.27 11.72
C GLY A 265 7.26 33.86 11.22
N LYS A 266 6.39 33.78 10.18
CA LYS A 266 5.94 32.48 9.64
C LYS A 266 7.07 31.60 9.12
N ALA A 267 8.16 32.19 8.65
CA ALA A 267 9.30 31.46 8.08
C ALA A 267 10.02 30.61 9.15
N SER A 268 10.01 30.98 10.42
CA SER A 268 10.68 30.23 11.49
C SER A 268 10.04 28.87 11.78
N LEU A 269 8.73 28.70 11.48
CA LEU A 269 8.01 27.44 11.69
C LEU A 269 8.13 26.46 10.52
N TYR A 270 8.56 26.94 9.35
CA TYR A 270 8.68 26.14 8.13
C TYR A 270 10.14 25.80 7.87
N THR A 271 10.75 25.08 8.81
CA THR A 271 12.15 24.65 8.74
C THR A 271 12.36 23.54 7.71
N GLU A 272 13.60 23.33 7.30
CA GLU A 272 13.97 22.21 6.44
C GLU A 272 13.66 20.85 7.11
N GLU A 273 13.93 20.71 8.41
CA GLU A 273 13.64 19.50 9.17
C GLU A 273 12.15 19.18 9.21
N ALA A 274 11.29 20.19 9.44
CA ALA A 274 9.84 20.02 9.39
C ALA A 274 9.34 19.66 7.97
N TYR A 275 9.93 20.22 6.93
CA TYR A 275 9.67 19.85 5.55
C TYR A 275 10.02 18.40 5.27
N LEU A 276 11.22 17.95 5.67
CA LEU A 276 11.69 16.57 5.52
C LEU A 276 10.78 15.59 6.25
N LEU A 277 10.35 15.96 7.47
CA LEU A 277 9.44 15.13 8.25
C LEU A 277 8.04 15.06 7.63
N CYS A 278 7.48 16.17 7.13
CA CYS A 278 6.22 16.18 6.37
C CYS A 278 6.31 15.28 5.13
N LYS A 279 7.46 15.23 4.47
CA LYS A 279 7.67 14.40 3.29
C LYS A 279 7.80 12.93 3.68
N ARG A 280 8.54 12.59 4.76
CA ARG A 280 8.59 11.23 5.31
C ARG A 280 7.20 10.72 5.68
N LEU A 281 6.36 11.57 6.29
CA LEU A 281 4.99 11.25 6.66
C LEU A 281 3.99 11.33 5.49
N GLU A 282 4.46 11.65 4.27
CA GLU A 282 3.69 11.73 3.02
C GLU A 282 2.56 12.78 3.02
N PHE A 283 2.75 13.88 3.73
CA PHE A 283 1.79 14.98 3.82
C PHE A 283 1.84 15.91 2.60
N LYS A 284 1.59 15.37 1.40
CA LYS A 284 1.73 16.07 0.12
C LYS A 284 1.06 17.45 0.09
N ASN A 285 -0.15 17.56 0.65
CA ASN A 285 -0.90 18.82 0.66
C ASN A 285 -0.31 19.88 1.60
N LEU A 286 0.52 19.50 2.57
CA LEU A 286 1.15 20.42 3.51
C LEU A 286 2.50 20.93 2.99
N LEU A 287 3.16 20.19 2.12
CA LEU A 287 4.48 20.55 1.57
C LEU A 287 4.49 21.91 0.89
N ASN A 288 3.40 22.27 0.20
CA ASN A 288 3.26 23.58 -0.47
C ASN A 288 3.24 24.78 0.50
N ARG A 289 3.11 24.56 1.82
CA ARG A 289 3.17 25.62 2.83
C ARG A 289 4.59 25.97 3.23
N PHE A 290 5.54 25.07 2.96
CA PHE A 290 6.95 25.26 3.24
C PHE A 290 7.57 26.00 2.06
N THR A 291 7.89 27.28 2.26
CA THR A 291 8.59 28.12 1.26
C THR A 291 10.10 27.95 1.32
N VAL A 292 10.58 26.89 1.97
CA VAL A 292 12.01 26.57 2.02
C VAL A 292 12.44 26.26 0.60
N ASP A 293 13.38 26.99 0.07
CA ASP A 293 14.18 26.51 -1.05
C ASP A 293 14.69 25.13 -0.65
N ALA A 294 14.20 24.09 -1.33
CA ALA A 294 14.74 22.74 -1.16
C ALA A 294 16.26 22.85 -1.15
N PRO A 295 17.00 22.11 -0.30
CA PRO A 295 18.44 22.24 -0.20
C PRO A 295 18.97 22.30 -1.61
N LYS A 296 19.68 23.40 -1.97
CA LYS A 296 20.16 23.63 -3.32
C LYS A 296 21.06 22.47 -3.66
N ASN A 297 20.49 21.50 -4.35
CA ASN A 297 21.27 20.40 -4.87
C ASN A 297 22.07 20.97 -6.04
N HIS A 298 23.35 21.22 -5.80
CA HIS A 298 24.27 21.73 -6.80
C HIS A 298 24.35 20.87 -8.08
N ALA A 299 23.78 19.64 -8.06
CA ALA A 299 23.75 18.80 -9.25
C ALA A 299 22.98 19.44 -10.42
N GLU A 300 21.87 20.16 -10.18
CA GLU A 300 21.15 20.85 -11.26
C GLU A 300 22.01 21.93 -11.95
N GLU A 301 22.98 22.54 -11.27
CA GLU A 301 23.90 23.51 -11.84
C GLU A 301 24.81 22.89 -12.92
N SER A 302 24.97 21.56 -12.89
CA SER A 302 25.77 20.79 -13.85
C SER A 302 24.95 20.23 -15.03
N PHE A 303 23.64 20.37 -15.04
CA PHE A 303 22.77 19.84 -16.09
C PHE A 303 22.95 20.65 -17.39
N ARG A 304 23.24 19.96 -18.47
CA ARG A 304 23.55 20.59 -19.77
C ARG A 304 22.80 19.91 -20.89
N ILE A 305 22.26 20.70 -21.80
CA ILE A 305 21.65 20.19 -23.03
C ILE A 305 22.69 20.16 -24.16
N VAL A 306 22.62 19.11 -24.98
CA VAL A 306 23.51 18.88 -26.13
C VAL A 306 22.70 18.67 -27.38
N LYS A 307 23.00 19.45 -28.45
CA LYS A 307 22.24 19.43 -29.70
C LYS A 307 23.15 19.21 -30.92
N ASP A 308 24.47 19.10 -30.74
CA ASP A 308 25.40 18.93 -31.84
C ASP A 308 26.37 17.75 -31.60
N GLN A 309 26.75 17.07 -32.69
CA GLN A 309 27.61 15.89 -32.67
C GLN A 309 28.99 16.15 -32.09
N LYS A 310 29.59 17.30 -32.40
CA LYS A 310 30.97 17.64 -31.96
C LYS A 310 31.04 17.76 -30.44
N THR A 311 29.98 18.27 -29.80
CA THR A 311 29.91 18.37 -28.35
C THR A 311 29.63 16.99 -27.76
N ALA A 312 28.76 16.19 -28.37
CA ALA A 312 28.51 14.81 -27.97
C ALA A 312 29.79 13.96 -28.01
N ASP A 313 30.56 14.01 -29.08
CA ASP A 313 31.85 13.28 -29.22
C ASP A 313 32.84 13.61 -28.10
N ARG A 314 32.91 14.89 -27.68
CA ARG A 314 33.76 15.30 -26.57
C ARG A 314 33.28 14.72 -25.23
N ILE A 315 31.97 14.65 -25.02
CA ILE A 315 31.36 14.08 -23.81
C ILE A 315 31.64 12.59 -23.79
N TRP A 316 31.40 11.89 -24.89
CA TRP A 316 31.65 10.45 -25.01
C TRP A 316 33.12 10.10 -24.74
N LYS A 317 34.05 10.91 -25.23
CA LYS A 317 35.47 10.75 -24.92
C LYS A 317 35.77 10.97 -23.44
N LYS A 318 35.07 11.90 -22.75
CA LYS A 318 35.22 12.17 -21.31
C LYS A 318 34.63 11.03 -20.47
N ALA A 319 33.61 10.33 -20.99
CA ALA A 319 32.94 9.19 -20.38
C ALA A 319 33.69 7.86 -20.57
N GLU A 320 34.77 7.81 -21.38
CA GLU A 320 35.54 6.60 -21.66
C GLU A 320 36.08 5.96 -20.37
N GLY A 321 35.82 4.64 -20.20
CA GLY A 321 36.22 3.87 -19.01
C GLY A 321 35.45 4.19 -17.72
N LYS A 322 34.39 4.98 -17.79
CA LYS A 322 33.51 5.27 -16.67
C LYS A 322 32.17 4.57 -16.79
N ALA A 323 31.62 4.16 -15.65
CA ALA A 323 30.24 3.71 -15.57
C ALA A 323 29.29 4.92 -15.76
N ALA A 324 28.22 4.70 -16.50
CA ALA A 324 27.27 5.76 -16.84
C ALA A 324 25.82 5.36 -16.51
N GLY A 325 25.14 6.24 -15.75
CA GLY A 325 23.69 6.20 -15.61
C GLY A 325 23.05 6.82 -16.83
N PHE A 326 22.00 6.19 -17.36
CA PHE A 326 21.31 6.72 -18.53
C PHE A 326 19.79 6.64 -18.40
N TYR A 327 19.11 7.49 -19.16
CA TYR A 327 17.67 7.50 -19.32
C TYR A 327 17.31 7.86 -20.76
N VAL A 328 16.44 7.04 -21.37
CA VAL A 328 15.93 7.27 -22.73
C VAL A 328 14.71 8.17 -22.68
N VAL A 329 14.73 9.24 -23.44
CA VAL A 329 13.60 10.16 -23.59
C VAL A 329 12.77 9.74 -24.79
N GLU A 330 11.57 9.25 -24.53
CA GLU A 330 10.62 8.74 -25.53
C GLU A 330 9.51 9.74 -25.79
N GLN A 331 9.00 9.76 -27.05
CA GLN A 331 7.75 10.41 -27.40
C GLN A 331 6.57 9.47 -27.20
N GLY A 332 5.45 9.99 -26.72
CA GLY A 332 4.21 9.24 -26.62
C GLY A 332 3.64 8.92 -28.03
N VAL A 333 3.05 7.76 -28.15
CA VAL A 333 2.23 7.44 -29.32
C VAL A 333 0.98 8.33 -29.25
N GLN A 334 0.88 9.34 -30.12
CA GLN A 334 -0.36 10.10 -30.21
C GLN A 334 -1.44 9.15 -30.75
N ASN A 335 -2.50 8.93 -29.98
CA ASN A 335 -3.76 8.34 -30.44
C ASN A 335 -4.45 9.27 -31.47
N GLN A 336 -3.81 9.50 -32.62
CA GLN A 336 -4.51 9.95 -33.80
C GLN A 336 -5.13 8.71 -34.43
N GLN A 337 -6.41 8.77 -34.79
CA GLN A 337 -7.10 7.77 -35.61
C GLN A 337 -6.12 7.27 -36.68
N LEU A 338 -5.65 6.01 -36.49
CA LEU A 338 -4.74 5.36 -37.42
C LEU A 338 -5.35 5.44 -38.82
N SER A 339 -4.71 6.15 -39.72
CA SER A 339 -5.05 6.08 -41.12
C SER A 339 -4.67 4.68 -41.60
N LEU A 340 -5.42 4.15 -42.56
CA LEU A 340 -5.25 2.79 -43.11
C LEU A 340 -3.86 2.52 -43.71
N PHE A 341 -2.92 3.47 -43.62
CA PHE A 341 -1.61 3.49 -44.25
C PHE A 341 -0.46 3.79 -43.29
N ASP A 342 -0.71 4.02 -41.99
CA ASP A 342 0.35 4.24 -41.05
C ASP A 342 0.85 2.86 -40.55
N THR A 343 2.06 2.51 -40.92
CA THR A 343 2.85 1.46 -40.31
C THR A 343 3.01 1.76 -38.82
N ALA A 344 3.03 0.71 -37.96
CA ALA A 344 3.24 0.79 -36.52
C ALA A 344 4.28 1.88 -36.24
N GLU A 345 3.84 3.01 -35.60
CA GLU A 345 4.78 4.07 -35.27
C GLU A 345 5.70 3.54 -34.16
N GLU A 346 6.95 3.30 -34.54
CA GLU A 346 8.06 3.10 -33.65
C GLU A 346 7.99 4.13 -32.52
N GLN A 347 8.17 3.69 -31.26
CA GLN A 347 8.38 4.60 -30.14
C GLN A 347 9.53 5.53 -30.53
N LYS A 348 9.21 6.80 -30.81
CA LYS A 348 10.23 7.71 -31.38
C LYS A 348 11.20 8.12 -30.28
N PHE A 349 12.42 7.67 -30.40
CA PHE A 349 13.55 8.11 -29.58
C PHE A 349 13.76 9.62 -29.75
N ALA A 350 13.47 10.39 -28.70
CA ALA A 350 13.61 11.85 -28.72
C ALA A 350 14.96 12.33 -28.18
N GLY A 351 15.62 11.51 -27.36
CA GLY A 351 16.92 11.89 -26.79
C GLY A 351 17.41 10.89 -25.75
N LEU A 352 18.57 11.18 -25.22
CA LEU A 352 19.28 10.36 -24.24
C LEU A 352 19.86 11.27 -23.15
N ALA A 353 19.51 11.02 -21.90
CA ALA A 353 20.22 11.61 -20.78
C ALA A 353 21.32 10.67 -20.28
N ILE A 354 22.47 11.22 -19.92
CA ILE A 354 23.62 10.47 -19.42
C ILE A 354 24.30 11.20 -18.26
N SER A 355 24.69 10.47 -17.23
CA SER A 355 25.43 10.98 -16.07
C SER A 355 26.55 10.01 -15.70
N PHE A 356 27.77 10.52 -15.47
CA PHE A 356 28.93 9.70 -15.13
C PHE A 356 29.90 10.36 -14.11
N SER A 357 29.50 11.50 -13.55
CA SER A 357 30.12 12.13 -12.39
C SER A 357 29.15 13.15 -11.77
N GLU A 358 29.54 13.76 -10.64
CA GLU A 358 28.74 14.83 -9.99
C GLU A 358 28.56 16.05 -10.92
N GLU A 359 29.51 16.32 -11.81
CA GLU A 359 29.53 17.51 -12.69
C GLU A 359 29.16 17.17 -14.15
N ASP A 360 29.06 15.89 -14.51
CA ASP A 360 28.90 15.45 -15.88
C ASP A 360 27.51 14.85 -16.11
N ASN A 361 26.54 15.74 -16.40
CA ASN A 361 25.14 15.39 -16.53
C ASN A 361 24.56 16.07 -17.79
N TYR A 362 24.16 15.28 -18.76
CA TYR A 362 23.85 15.78 -20.09
C TYR A 362 22.54 15.20 -20.61
N LEU A 363 21.70 16.03 -21.24
CA LEU A 363 20.59 15.60 -22.09
C LEU A 363 20.99 15.85 -23.56
N MET A 364 21.15 14.79 -24.32
CA MET A 364 21.42 14.80 -25.75
C MET A 364 20.11 14.68 -26.52
N VAL A 365 19.71 15.72 -27.24
CA VAL A 365 18.43 15.75 -27.97
C VAL A 365 18.65 15.28 -29.40
N ALA A 366 17.91 14.24 -29.78
CA ALA A 366 17.99 13.69 -31.12
C ALA A 366 17.53 14.70 -32.18
N SER A 367 18.31 14.85 -33.25
CA SER A 367 18.05 15.81 -34.35
C SER A 367 18.83 15.40 -35.60
N GLN A 368 18.70 16.18 -36.68
CA GLN A 368 19.53 15.99 -37.87
C GLN A 368 21.04 16.21 -37.60
N GLU A 369 21.38 17.12 -36.68
CA GLU A 369 22.75 17.40 -36.27
C GLU A 369 23.28 16.42 -35.20
N LEU A 370 22.41 15.66 -34.57
CA LEU A 370 22.72 14.63 -33.57
C LEU A 370 21.77 13.42 -33.75
N PRO A 371 22.08 12.54 -34.71
CA PRO A 371 21.18 11.43 -35.05
C PRO A 371 20.97 10.44 -33.90
N ALA A 372 19.74 9.98 -33.72
CA ALA A 372 19.34 8.99 -32.72
C ALA A 372 20.22 7.73 -32.77
N GLU A 373 20.44 7.18 -33.98
CA GLU A 373 21.24 5.96 -34.17
C GLU A 373 22.68 6.12 -33.69
N LYS A 374 23.24 7.31 -33.87
CA LYS A 374 24.60 7.59 -33.38
C LYS A 374 24.64 7.64 -31.86
N LEU A 375 23.63 8.25 -31.21
CA LEU A 375 23.52 8.29 -29.74
C LEU A 375 23.37 6.89 -29.16
N LYS A 376 22.53 6.04 -29.77
CA LYS A 376 22.36 4.63 -29.38
C LYS A 376 23.69 3.88 -29.49
N GLN A 377 24.36 3.97 -30.63
CA GLN A 377 25.66 3.32 -30.86
C GLN A 377 26.71 3.76 -29.82
N ASP A 378 26.87 5.06 -29.61
CA ASP A 378 27.88 5.62 -28.70
C ASP A 378 27.63 5.18 -27.24
N LEU A 379 26.35 5.03 -26.82
CA LEU A 379 26.00 4.50 -25.51
C LEU A 379 26.37 3.02 -25.41
N LEU A 380 25.99 2.21 -26.39
CA LEU A 380 26.21 0.76 -26.39
C LEU A 380 27.70 0.36 -26.50
N GLU A 381 28.57 1.27 -26.86
CA GLU A 381 30.04 1.08 -26.79
C GLU A 381 30.58 1.14 -25.36
N ARG A 382 29.78 1.58 -24.38
CA ARG A 382 30.22 1.70 -22.97
C ARG A 382 30.29 0.32 -22.30
N GLN A 383 31.23 0.19 -21.36
CA GLN A 383 31.48 -1.10 -20.69
C GLN A 383 30.56 -1.32 -19.51
N GLU A 384 30.08 -0.27 -18.85
CA GLU A 384 29.22 -0.37 -17.68
C GLU A 384 28.11 0.69 -17.76
N LEU A 385 26.86 0.22 -17.85
CA LEU A 385 25.68 1.02 -18.09
C LEU A 385 24.64 0.77 -17.01
N TYR A 386 24.17 1.84 -16.38
CA TYR A 386 23.11 1.79 -15.38
C TYR A 386 21.82 2.39 -15.95
N ALA A 387 20.78 1.58 -16.04
CA ALA A 387 19.47 2.01 -16.52
C ALA A 387 18.56 2.41 -15.37
N ALA A 388 17.70 3.38 -15.61
CA ALA A 388 16.58 3.69 -14.72
C ALA A 388 15.54 2.57 -14.72
N ASP A 389 15.16 2.12 -15.92
CA ASP A 389 14.39 0.93 -16.27
C ASP A 389 14.95 0.47 -17.61
N LEU A 390 15.49 -0.75 -17.66
CA LEU A 390 16.24 -1.21 -18.84
C LEU A 390 15.31 -1.64 -19.98
N LYS A 391 14.20 -2.27 -19.68
CA LYS A 391 13.34 -2.90 -20.68
C LYS A 391 12.80 -1.92 -21.74
N PRO A 392 12.22 -0.73 -21.36
CA PRO A 392 11.86 0.28 -22.36
C PRO A 392 13.04 0.75 -23.21
N ALA A 393 14.22 0.86 -22.60
CA ALA A 393 15.42 1.28 -23.32
C ALA A 393 15.85 0.24 -24.38
N LEU A 394 15.74 -1.06 -24.10
CA LEU A 394 16.02 -2.13 -25.07
C LEU A 394 15.08 -2.02 -26.28
N ALA A 395 13.77 -1.81 -26.04
CA ALA A 395 12.80 -1.60 -27.11
C ALA A 395 13.10 -0.32 -27.93
N ALA A 396 13.41 0.80 -27.25
CA ALA A 396 13.77 2.06 -27.92
C ALA A 396 15.06 1.98 -28.76
N PHE A 397 15.93 1.02 -28.42
CA PHE A 397 17.17 0.74 -29.17
C PHE A 397 17.01 -0.33 -30.24
N ASP A 398 15.83 -0.91 -30.38
CA ASP A 398 15.56 -2.03 -31.28
C ASP A 398 16.52 -3.21 -31.02
N LEU A 399 16.77 -3.50 -29.74
CA LEU A 399 17.65 -4.58 -29.31
C LEU A 399 16.83 -5.83 -29.03
N HIS A 400 17.13 -6.87 -29.80
CA HIS A 400 16.54 -8.19 -29.70
C HIS A 400 17.66 -9.24 -29.69
N ASP A 401 17.43 -10.40 -29.05
CA ASP A 401 18.40 -11.50 -28.96
C ASP A 401 19.79 -11.04 -28.44
N VAL A 402 19.82 -10.15 -27.44
CA VAL A 402 21.07 -9.55 -26.95
C VAL A 402 22.03 -10.60 -26.42
N PRO A 403 23.31 -10.66 -26.91
CA PRO A 403 24.28 -11.63 -26.45
C PRO A 403 24.63 -11.50 -24.96
N GLU A 404 24.89 -12.62 -24.28
CA GLU A 404 25.21 -12.68 -22.86
C GLU A 404 26.35 -11.73 -22.45
N GLU A 405 27.42 -11.65 -23.26
CA GLU A 405 28.53 -10.74 -23.03
C GLU A 405 28.13 -9.27 -22.97
N MET A 406 27.10 -8.88 -23.71
CA MET A 406 26.59 -7.52 -23.69
C MET A 406 25.64 -7.32 -22.51
N ARG A 407 24.84 -8.32 -22.14
CA ARG A 407 23.89 -8.25 -21.02
C ARG A 407 24.60 -7.94 -19.71
N THR A 408 25.80 -8.47 -19.50
CA THR A 408 26.60 -8.25 -18.26
C THR A 408 27.05 -6.82 -18.05
N ARG A 409 26.95 -5.94 -19.05
CA ARG A 409 27.31 -4.53 -18.96
C ARG A 409 26.23 -3.67 -18.31
N PHE A 410 25.01 -4.20 -18.19
CA PHE A 410 23.87 -3.45 -17.72
C PHE A 410 23.56 -3.73 -16.25
N PHE A 411 23.07 -2.71 -15.58
CA PHE A 411 22.51 -2.78 -14.23
C PHE A 411 21.23 -1.95 -14.19
N ASP A 412 20.15 -2.54 -13.71
CA ASP A 412 18.86 -1.86 -13.56
C ASP A 412 18.65 -1.39 -12.13
N ARG A 413 18.50 -0.07 -11.95
CA ARG A 413 18.27 0.58 -10.67
C ARG A 413 16.94 0.15 -10.04
N THR A 414 15.88 0.08 -10.84
CA THR A 414 14.52 -0.20 -10.38
C THR A 414 14.40 -1.63 -9.85
N ILE A 415 15.01 -2.59 -10.55
CA ILE A 415 15.06 -3.98 -10.09
C ILE A 415 15.89 -4.10 -8.81
N ALA A 416 17.02 -3.43 -8.72
CA ALA A 416 17.84 -3.45 -7.51
C ALA A 416 17.08 -2.88 -6.29
N ALA A 417 16.40 -1.75 -6.47
CA ALA A 417 15.59 -1.15 -5.42
C ALA A 417 14.38 -2.04 -5.03
N TYR A 418 13.75 -2.71 -6.00
CA TYR A 418 12.71 -3.68 -5.75
C TYR A 418 13.20 -4.86 -4.92
N LEU A 419 14.34 -5.44 -5.23
CA LEU A 419 14.90 -6.56 -4.46
C LEU A 419 15.16 -6.17 -3.01
N LEU A 420 15.60 -4.93 -2.75
CA LEU A 420 15.83 -4.42 -1.41
C LEU A 420 14.54 -4.11 -0.64
N ASN A 421 13.49 -3.69 -1.33
CA ASN A 421 12.17 -3.44 -0.71
C ASN A 421 11.01 -3.78 -1.67
N PRO A 422 10.59 -5.05 -1.76
CA PRO A 422 9.55 -5.49 -2.69
C PRO A 422 8.11 -5.09 -2.27
N LEU A 423 7.94 -4.40 -1.15
CA LEU A 423 6.61 -3.97 -0.67
C LEU A 423 6.17 -2.63 -1.27
N LYS A 424 7.07 -1.90 -1.93
CA LYS A 424 6.72 -0.69 -2.68
C LYS A 424 6.06 -1.05 -4.01
N GLY A 425 5.02 -0.34 -4.38
CA GLY A 425 4.33 -0.55 -5.66
C GLY A 425 5.01 0.13 -6.86
N ALA A 426 5.97 1.03 -6.63
CA ALA A 426 6.72 1.76 -7.64
C ALA A 426 8.06 2.28 -7.07
N TYR A 427 9.02 2.54 -7.95
CA TYR A 427 10.38 2.94 -7.61
C TYR A 427 10.82 4.18 -8.40
N PRO A 428 10.09 5.31 -8.34
CA PRO A 428 10.45 6.52 -9.06
C PRO A 428 11.76 7.09 -8.52
N TYR A 429 12.48 7.84 -9.37
CA TYR A 429 13.81 8.34 -9.04
C TYR A 429 13.85 9.23 -7.79
N GLU A 430 12.80 9.99 -7.52
CA GLU A 430 12.69 10.82 -6.33
C GLU A 430 12.61 10.01 -5.03
N ASP A 431 11.95 8.84 -5.06
CA ASP A 431 11.92 7.94 -3.92
C ASP A 431 13.27 7.26 -3.70
N ILE A 432 13.94 6.85 -4.77
CA ILE A 432 15.30 6.27 -4.70
C ILE A 432 16.30 7.31 -4.19
N ALA A 433 16.19 8.54 -4.66
CA ALA A 433 17.01 9.65 -4.17
C ALA A 433 16.83 9.87 -2.65
N LYS A 434 15.58 9.86 -2.19
CA LYS A 434 15.23 10.00 -0.77
C LYS A 434 15.75 8.82 0.05
N ASP A 435 15.40 7.59 -0.35
CA ASP A 435 15.57 6.41 0.49
C ASP A 435 17.03 5.93 0.57
N TYR A 436 17.79 6.09 -0.53
CA TYR A 436 19.15 5.58 -0.62
C TYR A 436 20.24 6.66 -0.61
N LEU A 437 19.89 7.91 -0.94
CA LEU A 437 20.87 9.01 -1.03
C LEU A 437 20.56 10.17 -0.06
N GLY A 438 19.40 10.16 0.61
CA GLY A 438 18.97 11.26 1.48
C GLY A 438 18.71 12.58 0.71
N LEU A 439 18.53 12.50 -0.61
CA LEU A 439 18.34 13.67 -1.47
C LEU A 439 16.87 13.93 -1.72
N MET A 440 16.47 15.19 -1.62
CA MET A 440 15.14 15.67 -1.90
C MET A 440 15.15 16.42 -3.22
N ILE A 441 14.45 15.88 -4.21
CA ILE A 441 14.45 16.39 -5.58
C ILE A 441 13.03 16.46 -6.12
N PRO A 442 12.75 17.32 -7.13
CA PRO A 442 11.41 17.40 -7.72
C PRO A 442 11.00 16.07 -8.33
N SER A 443 9.73 15.71 -8.16
CA SER A 443 9.16 14.52 -8.81
C SER A 443 8.87 14.78 -10.29
N ARG A 444 8.65 13.69 -11.05
CA ARG A 444 8.16 13.80 -12.43
C ARG A 444 6.89 14.66 -12.52
N THR A 445 5.98 14.47 -11.57
CA THR A 445 4.70 15.21 -11.53
C THR A 445 4.91 16.70 -11.31
N ASP A 446 5.92 17.08 -10.51
CA ASP A 446 6.26 18.49 -10.26
C ASP A 446 6.82 19.16 -11.52
N LEU A 447 7.61 18.44 -12.33
CA LEU A 447 8.26 18.97 -13.52
C LEU A 447 7.36 18.89 -14.78
N LEU A 448 6.79 17.74 -15.04
CA LEU A 448 6.12 17.42 -16.32
C LEU A 448 4.62 17.12 -16.19
N GLY A 449 4.11 16.92 -14.95
CA GLY A 449 2.74 16.48 -14.74
C GLY A 449 2.51 15.08 -15.32
N LYS A 450 1.50 14.96 -16.20
CA LYS A 450 1.18 13.72 -16.91
C LYS A 450 1.75 13.64 -18.33
N GLN A 451 2.49 14.65 -18.77
CA GLN A 451 2.99 14.75 -20.14
C GLN A 451 4.19 13.80 -20.34
N MET A 452 4.31 13.24 -21.55
CA MET A 452 5.49 12.46 -21.92
C MET A 452 6.67 13.41 -22.20
N PRO A 453 7.88 13.09 -21.71
CA PRO A 453 9.03 13.97 -21.84
C PRO A 453 9.36 14.35 -23.29
N GLY A 454 9.33 13.38 -24.22
CA GLY A 454 9.63 13.61 -25.62
C GLY A 454 8.60 14.47 -26.35
N ASP A 455 7.32 14.41 -25.93
CA ASP A 455 6.27 15.23 -26.56
C ASP A 455 6.43 16.73 -26.27
N VAL A 456 7.02 17.05 -25.13
CA VAL A 456 7.15 18.44 -24.65
C VAL A 456 8.58 18.95 -24.66
N ILE A 457 9.54 18.19 -25.21
CA ILE A 457 10.97 18.51 -25.19
C ILE A 457 11.30 19.87 -25.82
N THR A 458 10.53 20.32 -26.78
CA THR A 458 10.70 21.63 -27.41
C THR A 458 10.01 22.76 -26.67
N GLU A 459 8.87 22.49 -26.02
CA GLU A 459 8.04 23.50 -25.36
C GLU A 459 8.49 23.74 -23.91
N LYS A 460 8.94 22.66 -23.23
CA LYS A 460 9.35 22.63 -21.82
C LYS A 460 10.80 22.13 -21.67
N GLU A 461 11.69 22.62 -22.54
CA GLU A 461 13.09 22.14 -22.61
C GLU A 461 13.78 22.12 -21.24
N ALA A 462 13.58 23.16 -20.43
CA ALA A 462 14.21 23.25 -19.11
C ALA A 462 13.68 22.18 -18.13
N ASP A 463 12.38 21.89 -18.13
CA ASP A 463 11.78 20.90 -17.24
C ASP A 463 12.13 19.47 -17.71
N VAL A 464 12.19 19.22 -19.02
CA VAL A 464 12.62 17.94 -19.58
C VAL A 464 14.11 17.71 -19.30
N LEU A 465 14.96 18.74 -19.44
CA LEU A 465 16.37 18.67 -19.05
C LEU A 465 16.53 18.27 -17.57
N ARG A 466 15.82 18.95 -16.68
CA ARG A 466 15.84 18.63 -15.24
C ARG A 466 15.39 17.20 -14.97
N TYR A 467 14.24 16.82 -15.52
CA TYR A 467 13.69 15.48 -15.32
C TYR A 467 14.64 14.39 -15.84
N ALA A 468 15.08 14.48 -17.09
CA ALA A 468 15.91 13.45 -17.71
C ALA A 468 17.31 13.35 -17.06
N CYS A 469 17.91 14.48 -16.69
CA CYS A 469 19.17 14.49 -15.96
C CYS A 469 19.03 13.98 -14.53
N TRP A 470 17.90 14.25 -13.84
CA TRP A 470 17.64 13.65 -12.55
C TRP A 470 17.53 12.11 -12.66
N GLU A 471 16.80 11.60 -13.64
CA GLU A 471 16.71 10.15 -13.88
C GLU A 471 18.10 9.52 -14.07
N SER A 472 18.92 10.06 -14.98
CA SER A 472 20.26 9.53 -15.25
C SER A 472 21.22 9.71 -14.09
N TYR A 473 21.18 10.87 -13.40
CA TYR A 473 22.06 11.17 -12.27
C TYR A 473 21.77 10.28 -11.05
N ILE A 474 20.49 10.15 -10.67
CA ILE A 474 20.11 9.28 -9.55
C ILE A 474 20.42 7.82 -9.88
N THR A 475 20.22 7.41 -11.12
CA THR A 475 20.61 6.06 -11.58
C THR A 475 22.10 5.81 -11.43
N TRP A 476 22.94 6.75 -11.86
CA TRP A 476 24.39 6.66 -11.68
C TRP A 476 24.80 6.68 -10.21
N LYS A 477 24.28 7.64 -9.44
CA LYS A 477 24.70 7.88 -8.06
C LYS A 477 24.24 6.80 -7.08
N SER A 478 23.04 6.27 -7.26
CA SER A 478 22.47 5.23 -6.38
C SER A 478 23.04 3.83 -6.66
N ALA A 479 23.63 3.59 -7.83
CA ALA A 479 24.09 2.25 -8.22
C ALA A 479 25.06 1.62 -7.20
N ALA A 480 26.00 2.40 -6.65
CA ALA A 480 26.96 1.90 -5.66
C ALA A 480 26.26 1.49 -4.36
N VAL A 481 25.34 2.32 -3.86
CA VAL A 481 24.60 2.06 -2.61
C VAL A 481 23.66 0.85 -2.78
N LEU A 482 22.98 0.77 -3.92
CA LEU A 482 22.09 -0.38 -4.22
C LEU A 482 22.89 -1.68 -4.37
N LYS A 483 24.04 -1.66 -5.05
CA LYS A 483 24.92 -2.83 -5.15
C LYS A 483 25.43 -3.29 -3.76
N GLU A 484 25.83 -2.36 -2.91
CA GLU A 484 26.26 -2.70 -1.55
C GLU A 484 25.09 -3.25 -0.71
N GLY A 485 23.89 -2.65 -0.80
CA GLY A 485 22.70 -3.16 -0.13
C GLY A 485 22.34 -4.59 -0.59
N LEU A 486 22.43 -4.88 -1.89
CA LEU A 486 22.23 -6.25 -2.42
C LEU A 486 23.26 -7.22 -1.84
N LYS A 487 24.51 -6.80 -1.70
CA LYS A 487 25.59 -7.61 -1.12
C LYS A 487 25.38 -7.88 0.37
N GLU A 488 25.07 -6.85 1.15
CA GLU A 488 24.78 -6.98 2.59
C GLU A 488 23.64 -7.97 2.84
N HIS A 489 22.65 -7.99 1.95
CA HIS A 489 21.52 -8.89 2.01
C HIS A 489 21.76 -10.23 1.29
N GLY A 490 22.93 -10.47 0.68
CA GLY A 490 23.26 -11.71 -0.03
C GLY A 490 22.39 -11.97 -1.26
N MET A 491 21.99 -10.90 -1.99
CA MET A 491 21.16 -10.95 -3.19
C MET A 491 21.91 -10.61 -4.49
N GLU A 492 23.25 -10.46 -4.46
CA GLU A 492 24.04 -10.17 -5.66
C GLU A 492 23.89 -11.25 -6.74
N GLN A 493 23.92 -12.53 -6.31
CA GLN A 493 23.77 -13.65 -7.25
C GLN A 493 22.36 -13.66 -7.86
N LEU A 494 21.32 -13.44 -7.06
CA LEU A 494 19.94 -13.32 -7.52
C LEU A 494 19.80 -12.21 -8.59
N MET A 495 20.36 -11.03 -8.31
CA MET A 495 20.36 -9.90 -9.25
C MET A 495 21.08 -10.26 -10.55
N ARG A 496 22.29 -10.80 -10.46
CA ARG A 496 23.15 -11.06 -11.62
C ARG A 496 22.71 -12.25 -12.48
N GLU A 497 22.22 -13.34 -11.85
CA GLU A 497 21.98 -14.61 -12.53
C GLU A 497 20.50 -14.85 -12.86
N ILE A 498 19.59 -14.11 -12.22
CA ILE A 498 18.15 -14.28 -12.45
C ILE A 498 17.51 -12.98 -12.93
N GLU A 499 17.52 -11.92 -12.12
CA GLU A 499 16.71 -10.74 -12.44
C GLU A 499 17.24 -9.95 -13.63
N MET A 500 18.54 -9.74 -13.74
CA MET A 500 19.11 -9.01 -14.90
C MET A 500 19.00 -9.76 -16.21
N PRO A 501 19.36 -11.06 -16.32
CA PRO A 501 19.15 -11.80 -17.57
C PRO A 501 17.69 -11.87 -17.98
N LEU A 502 16.77 -11.98 -17.03
CA LEU A 502 15.34 -12.02 -17.30
C LEU A 502 14.80 -10.75 -17.99
N VAL A 503 15.38 -9.57 -17.73
CA VAL A 503 14.97 -8.32 -18.40
C VAL A 503 15.00 -8.47 -19.92
N PHE A 504 16.08 -9.09 -20.44
CA PHE A 504 16.26 -9.30 -21.89
C PHE A 504 15.26 -10.31 -22.43
N VAL A 505 15.04 -11.42 -21.73
CA VAL A 505 14.02 -12.41 -22.11
C VAL A 505 12.63 -11.77 -22.18
N LEU A 506 12.26 -10.98 -21.18
CA LEU A 506 10.95 -10.31 -21.18
C LEU A 506 10.85 -9.24 -22.26
N SER A 507 11.94 -8.53 -22.55
CA SER A 507 11.98 -7.56 -23.65
C SER A 507 11.72 -8.24 -24.99
N ASP A 508 12.38 -9.36 -25.25
CA ASP A 508 12.20 -10.13 -26.49
C ASP A 508 10.77 -10.69 -26.58
N MET A 509 10.23 -11.28 -25.50
CA MET A 509 8.85 -11.76 -25.45
C MET A 509 7.81 -10.66 -25.72
N GLU A 510 8.04 -9.46 -25.19
CA GLU A 510 7.17 -8.31 -25.43
C GLU A 510 7.25 -7.81 -26.88
N GLN A 511 8.43 -7.80 -27.47
CA GLN A 511 8.64 -7.40 -28.87
C GLN A 511 8.07 -8.45 -29.84
N ASP A 512 8.23 -9.75 -29.56
CA ASP A 512 7.68 -10.84 -30.37
C ASP A 512 6.15 -10.86 -30.36
N GLY A 513 5.51 -10.70 -29.18
CA GLY A 513 4.07 -10.72 -29.02
C GLY A 513 3.42 -12.05 -29.42
N ILE A 514 2.10 -12.14 -29.25
CA ILE A 514 1.30 -13.34 -29.60
C ILE A 514 0.23 -13.01 -30.63
N CYS A 515 0.06 -13.85 -31.65
CA CYS A 515 -0.98 -13.68 -32.66
C CYS A 515 -2.37 -13.97 -32.12
N ILE A 516 -3.36 -13.18 -32.58
CA ILE A 516 -4.75 -13.32 -32.20
C ILE A 516 -5.69 -13.18 -33.41
N ASP A 517 -6.68 -14.05 -33.53
CA ASP A 517 -7.75 -13.93 -34.52
C ASP A 517 -8.84 -12.95 -34.07
N ALA A 518 -8.80 -11.73 -34.60
CA ALA A 518 -9.76 -10.68 -34.30
C ALA A 518 -11.21 -11.06 -34.66
N ASN A 519 -11.44 -11.90 -35.69
CA ASN A 519 -12.77 -12.34 -36.08
C ASN A 519 -13.29 -13.38 -35.09
N ALA A 520 -12.48 -14.37 -34.72
CA ALA A 520 -12.83 -15.36 -33.71
C ALA A 520 -13.12 -14.70 -32.35
N LEU A 521 -12.34 -13.67 -31.98
CA LEU A 521 -12.55 -12.88 -30.77
C LEU A 521 -13.92 -12.16 -30.80
N LYS A 522 -14.28 -11.57 -31.94
CA LYS A 522 -15.57 -10.90 -32.14
C LYS A 522 -16.75 -11.90 -32.08
N GLU A 523 -16.60 -13.05 -32.71
CA GLU A 523 -17.63 -14.12 -32.64
C GLU A 523 -17.81 -14.63 -31.22
N TYR A 524 -16.72 -14.79 -30.48
CA TYR A 524 -16.77 -15.15 -29.06
C TYR A 524 -17.51 -14.09 -28.24
N GLY A 525 -17.25 -12.81 -28.47
CA GLY A 525 -17.97 -11.70 -27.83
C GLY A 525 -19.47 -11.69 -28.14
N GLN A 526 -19.84 -12.03 -29.38
CA GLN A 526 -21.26 -12.15 -29.78
C GLN A 526 -21.96 -13.30 -29.05
N LYS A 527 -21.31 -14.48 -28.94
CA LYS A 527 -21.85 -15.63 -28.18
C LYS A 527 -22.09 -15.27 -26.71
N LEU A 528 -21.12 -14.60 -26.08
CA LEU A 528 -21.28 -14.10 -24.70
C LEU A 528 -22.47 -13.11 -24.58
N SER A 529 -22.64 -12.22 -25.56
CA SER A 529 -23.75 -11.23 -25.55
C SER A 529 -25.11 -11.90 -25.57
N VAL A 530 -25.29 -13.00 -26.32
CA VAL A 530 -26.55 -13.77 -26.34
C VAL A 530 -26.82 -14.35 -24.96
N SER A 531 -25.85 -15.08 -24.38
CA SER A 531 -26.02 -15.71 -23.05
C SER A 531 -26.23 -14.68 -21.93
N ILE A 532 -25.55 -13.53 -21.99
CA ILE A 532 -25.77 -12.41 -21.06
C ILE A 532 -27.19 -11.87 -21.16
N GLY A 533 -27.72 -11.68 -22.40
CA GLY A 533 -29.06 -11.20 -22.62
C GLY A 533 -30.14 -12.17 -22.13
N GLU A 534 -29.93 -13.48 -22.30
CA GLU A 534 -30.83 -14.52 -21.77
C GLU A 534 -30.87 -14.50 -20.23
N LEU A 535 -29.70 -14.42 -19.60
CA LEU A 535 -29.61 -14.32 -18.14
C LEU A 535 -30.22 -13.03 -17.59
N GLU A 536 -29.98 -11.90 -18.28
CA GLU A 536 -30.54 -10.61 -17.90
C GLU A 536 -32.06 -10.66 -17.89
N GLN A 537 -32.67 -11.20 -18.96
CA GLN A 537 -34.10 -11.36 -19.05
C GLN A 537 -34.65 -12.26 -17.93
N LYS A 538 -33.99 -13.39 -17.67
CA LYS A 538 -34.38 -14.33 -16.61
C LYS A 538 -34.30 -13.67 -15.22
N ILE A 539 -33.23 -12.94 -14.93
CA ILE A 539 -33.06 -12.21 -13.67
C ILE A 539 -34.17 -11.17 -13.48
N TYR A 540 -34.56 -10.44 -14.54
CA TYR A 540 -35.63 -9.44 -14.47
C TYR A 540 -36.99 -10.10 -14.24
N GLU A 541 -37.24 -11.28 -14.84
CA GLU A 541 -38.48 -12.06 -14.62
C GLU A 541 -38.56 -12.53 -13.17
N GLU A 542 -37.46 -13.07 -12.62
CA GLU A 542 -37.40 -13.54 -11.23
C GLU A 542 -37.47 -12.37 -10.21
N ALA A 543 -36.88 -11.22 -10.53
CA ALA A 543 -36.96 -10.03 -9.69
C ALA A 543 -38.31 -9.28 -9.78
N GLY A 544 -39.08 -9.51 -10.86
CA GLY A 544 -40.33 -8.83 -11.14
C GLY A 544 -40.18 -7.39 -11.62
N GLU A 545 -38.95 -6.92 -11.89
CA GLU A 545 -38.65 -5.57 -12.39
C GLU A 545 -37.28 -5.51 -13.05
N THR A 546 -37.08 -4.48 -13.88
CA THR A 546 -35.78 -4.19 -14.51
C THR A 546 -34.93 -3.29 -13.61
N PHE A 547 -33.62 -3.58 -13.52
CA PHE A 547 -32.68 -2.81 -12.75
C PHE A 547 -31.26 -3.01 -13.29
N ASN A 548 -30.30 -2.20 -12.88
CA ASN A 548 -28.89 -2.41 -13.27
C ASN A 548 -28.24 -3.50 -12.38
N ILE A 549 -28.10 -4.72 -12.92
CA ILE A 549 -27.52 -5.90 -12.24
C ILE A 549 -26.07 -5.64 -11.84
N ASN A 550 -25.33 -4.81 -12.60
CA ASN A 550 -23.95 -4.42 -12.31
C ASN A 550 -23.85 -3.32 -11.23
N SER A 551 -24.98 -2.74 -10.79
CA SER A 551 -24.98 -1.79 -9.68
C SER A 551 -25.12 -2.49 -8.34
N PRO A 552 -24.07 -2.56 -7.48
CA PRO A 552 -24.16 -3.20 -6.18
C PRO A 552 -25.28 -2.63 -5.30
N LYS A 553 -25.55 -1.33 -5.45
CA LYS A 553 -26.59 -0.64 -4.69
C LYS A 553 -27.98 -1.09 -5.11
N GLN A 554 -28.29 -1.11 -6.42
CA GLN A 554 -29.59 -1.53 -6.90
C GLN A 554 -29.84 -3.02 -6.64
N LEU A 555 -28.83 -3.84 -6.93
CA LEU A 555 -28.89 -5.27 -6.66
C LEU A 555 -29.12 -5.58 -5.17
N GLY A 556 -28.44 -4.86 -4.27
CA GLY A 556 -28.61 -5.01 -2.83
C GLY A 556 -30.04 -4.69 -2.37
N VAL A 557 -30.68 -3.66 -2.96
CA VAL A 557 -32.10 -3.33 -2.69
C VAL A 557 -33.02 -4.45 -3.19
N ILE A 558 -32.80 -4.95 -4.41
CA ILE A 558 -33.63 -6.04 -4.98
C ILE A 558 -33.55 -7.28 -4.08
N LEU A 559 -32.35 -7.79 -3.83
CA LEU A 559 -32.15 -9.05 -3.14
C LEU A 559 -32.55 -8.98 -1.64
N PHE A 560 -32.13 -7.94 -0.93
CA PHE A 560 -32.23 -7.92 0.53
C PHE A 560 -33.39 -7.06 1.09
N GLU A 561 -33.89 -6.08 0.32
CA GLU A 561 -35.04 -5.27 0.76
C GLU A 561 -36.35 -5.74 0.13
N LYS A 562 -36.38 -5.98 -1.18
CA LYS A 562 -37.62 -6.36 -1.88
C LYS A 562 -37.90 -7.87 -1.79
N MET A 563 -36.91 -8.67 -2.17
CA MET A 563 -37.04 -10.14 -2.10
C MET A 563 -36.79 -10.72 -0.70
N GLN A 564 -36.26 -9.90 0.22
CA GLN A 564 -36.02 -10.26 1.64
C GLN A 564 -35.15 -11.52 1.83
N LEU A 565 -34.12 -11.70 0.98
CA LEU A 565 -33.18 -12.80 1.14
C LEU A 565 -32.42 -12.70 2.48
N PRO A 566 -32.14 -13.84 3.15
CA PRO A 566 -31.44 -13.85 4.43
C PRO A 566 -29.97 -13.42 4.29
N ASN A 567 -29.30 -13.19 5.43
CA ASN A 567 -27.86 -12.96 5.53
C ASN A 567 -27.32 -11.72 4.80
N GLY A 568 -28.13 -10.71 4.53
CA GLY A 568 -27.69 -9.45 3.94
C GLY A 568 -26.70 -8.72 4.86
N LYS A 569 -25.40 -8.67 4.48
CA LYS A 569 -24.36 -7.93 5.22
C LYS A 569 -24.47 -6.44 4.88
N LYS A 570 -24.89 -5.62 5.86
CA LYS A 570 -24.95 -4.16 5.69
C LYS A 570 -23.56 -3.54 5.70
N THR A 571 -23.31 -2.63 4.78
CA THR A 571 -22.13 -1.79 4.68
C THR A 571 -22.51 -0.32 4.86
N LYS A 572 -21.54 0.60 4.91
CA LYS A 572 -21.80 2.05 4.98
C LYS A 572 -22.64 2.58 3.80
N THR A 573 -22.61 1.90 2.66
CA THR A 573 -23.24 2.34 1.39
C THR A 573 -24.45 1.51 0.97
N GLY A 574 -24.87 0.50 1.76
CA GLY A 574 -25.96 -0.41 1.46
C GLY A 574 -25.63 -1.87 1.79
N PHE A 575 -26.29 -2.82 1.16
CA PHE A 575 -25.99 -4.24 1.34
C PHE A 575 -24.80 -4.66 0.48
N SER A 576 -23.95 -5.55 1.03
CA SER A 576 -22.87 -6.17 0.27
C SER A 576 -23.43 -7.17 -0.73
N THR A 577 -23.05 -7.05 -1.98
CA THR A 577 -23.32 -7.99 -3.07
C THR A 577 -22.02 -8.61 -3.60
N SER A 578 -21.01 -8.77 -2.74
CA SER A 578 -19.76 -9.46 -3.10
C SER A 578 -20.02 -10.92 -3.44
N ALA A 579 -19.15 -11.52 -4.26
CA ALA A 579 -19.27 -12.92 -4.65
C ALA A 579 -19.39 -13.83 -3.42
N GLU A 580 -18.57 -13.63 -2.39
CA GLU A 580 -18.60 -14.38 -1.14
C GLU A 580 -19.97 -14.38 -0.43
N VAL A 581 -20.69 -13.24 -0.49
CA VAL A 581 -22.03 -13.13 0.11
C VAL A 581 -23.06 -13.85 -0.75
N LEU A 582 -22.96 -13.70 -2.07
CA LEU A 582 -23.92 -14.29 -3.01
C LEU A 582 -23.73 -15.80 -3.16
N GLU A 583 -22.51 -16.32 -3.17
CA GLU A 583 -22.21 -17.76 -3.25
C GLU A 583 -22.87 -18.56 -2.13
N LYS A 584 -22.96 -18.00 -0.93
CA LYS A 584 -23.64 -18.62 0.22
C LYS A 584 -25.17 -18.76 0.03
N LEU A 585 -25.73 -17.99 -0.89
CA LEU A 585 -27.18 -17.97 -1.19
C LEU A 585 -27.52 -18.69 -2.49
N ALA A 586 -26.53 -18.89 -3.36
CA ALA A 586 -26.75 -19.41 -4.72
C ALA A 586 -27.37 -20.81 -4.76
N GLY A 587 -27.10 -21.66 -3.72
CA GLY A 587 -27.67 -22.98 -3.62
C GLY A 587 -29.19 -22.99 -3.33
N ASP A 588 -29.66 -21.97 -2.62
CA ASP A 588 -31.06 -21.89 -2.18
C ASP A 588 -31.91 -20.96 -3.05
N TYR A 589 -31.30 -20.05 -3.79
CA TYR A 589 -31.96 -18.98 -4.56
C TYR A 589 -31.48 -18.93 -6.01
N PRO A 590 -32.25 -19.42 -6.99
CA PRO A 590 -31.89 -19.47 -8.41
C PRO A 590 -31.44 -18.11 -8.97
N ILE A 591 -32.18 -17.04 -8.66
CA ILE A 591 -31.80 -15.67 -9.08
C ILE A 591 -30.37 -15.30 -8.68
N VAL A 592 -29.90 -15.75 -7.52
CA VAL A 592 -28.53 -15.43 -7.05
C VAL A 592 -27.49 -16.19 -7.87
N ALA A 593 -27.78 -17.45 -8.23
CA ALA A 593 -26.93 -18.24 -9.12
C ALA A 593 -26.86 -17.59 -10.51
N ASP A 594 -27.99 -17.15 -11.07
CA ASP A 594 -28.05 -16.45 -12.36
C ASP A 594 -27.32 -15.10 -12.33
N ILE A 595 -27.40 -14.35 -11.24
CA ILE A 595 -26.64 -13.09 -11.07
C ILE A 595 -25.14 -13.35 -11.02
N LEU A 596 -24.68 -14.38 -10.33
CA LEU A 596 -23.27 -14.76 -10.30
C LEU A 596 -22.78 -15.14 -11.69
N GLU A 597 -23.54 -15.94 -12.44
CA GLU A 597 -23.20 -16.32 -13.81
C GLU A 597 -23.24 -15.10 -14.75
N TYR A 598 -24.26 -14.24 -14.67
CA TYR A 598 -24.33 -12.99 -15.42
C TYR A 598 -23.09 -12.11 -15.20
N ARG A 599 -22.68 -11.90 -13.95
CA ARG A 599 -21.48 -11.11 -13.63
C ARG A 599 -20.21 -11.72 -14.17
N LYS A 600 -20.11 -13.04 -14.12
CA LYS A 600 -18.98 -13.79 -14.65
C LYS A 600 -18.89 -13.65 -16.17
N LEU A 601 -19.98 -13.84 -16.91
CA LEU A 601 -20.01 -13.67 -18.36
C LEU A 601 -19.79 -12.22 -18.78
N SER A 602 -20.39 -11.26 -18.06
CA SER A 602 -20.19 -9.83 -18.31
C SER A 602 -18.73 -9.42 -18.13
N LYS A 603 -18.05 -9.98 -17.12
CA LYS A 603 -16.61 -9.74 -16.91
C LYS A 603 -15.79 -10.38 -18.03
N LEU A 604 -16.10 -11.61 -18.45
CA LEU A 604 -15.42 -12.25 -19.59
C LEU A 604 -15.57 -11.41 -20.85
N LYS A 605 -16.76 -10.92 -21.13
CA LYS A 605 -17.01 -10.08 -22.31
C LYS A 605 -16.24 -8.76 -22.23
N SER A 606 -16.42 -7.99 -21.17
CA SER A 606 -15.83 -6.65 -21.06
C SER A 606 -14.31 -6.66 -20.98
N THR A 607 -13.73 -7.62 -20.23
CA THR A 607 -12.27 -7.67 -20.00
C THR A 607 -11.53 -8.32 -21.16
N TYR A 608 -12.07 -9.41 -21.71
CA TYR A 608 -11.36 -10.18 -22.72
C TYR A 608 -11.92 -9.99 -24.13
N ALA A 609 -13.22 -10.24 -24.38
CA ALA A 609 -13.75 -10.13 -25.74
C ALA A 609 -13.67 -8.71 -26.31
N ASP A 610 -14.12 -7.73 -25.52
CA ASP A 610 -14.10 -6.31 -25.95
C ASP A 610 -12.75 -5.65 -25.61
N GLY A 611 -12.14 -6.02 -24.48
CA GLY A 611 -10.90 -5.41 -23.99
C GLY A 611 -9.69 -5.75 -24.85
N LEU A 612 -9.48 -7.01 -25.21
CA LEU A 612 -8.31 -7.44 -25.99
C LEU A 612 -8.29 -6.84 -27.39
N SER A 613 -9.47 -6.57 -27.98
CA SER A 613 -9.56 -5.98 -29.31
C SER A 613 -8.84 -4.63 -29.44
N ASN A 614 -8.69 -3.91 -28.32
CA ASN A 614 -8.02 -2.59 -28.30
C ASN A 614 -6.49 -2.68 -28.34
N PHE A 615 -5.93 -3.88 -28.14
CA PHE A 615 -4.49 -4.12 -28.06
C PHE A 615 -3.95 -4.87 -29.28
N ILE A 616 -4.80 -5.19 -30.25
CA ILE A 616 -4.38 -5.87 -31.48
C ILE A 616 -3.69 -4.84 -32.39
N ASP A 617 -2.45 -5.07 -32.70
CA ASP A 617 -1.66 -4.21 -33.59
C ASP A 617 -1.98 -4.44 -35.09
N ALA A 618 -1.30 -3.71 -35.98
CA ALA A 618 -1.51 -3.82 -37.42
C ALA A 618 -1.06 -5.18 -38.01
N THR A 619 -0.24 -5.95 -37.28
CA THR A 619 0.23 -7.29 -37.67
C THR A 619 -0.68 -8.41 -37.16
N GLY A 620 -1.68 -8.10 -36.35
CA GLY A 620 -2.58 -9.06 -35.72
C GLY A 620 -2.02 -9.68 -34.46
N LYS A 621 -1.09 -9.01 -33.79
CA LYS A 621 -0.48 -9.45 -32.55
C LYS A 621 -0.91 -8.62 -31.35
N ILE A 622 -0.77 -9.20 -30.18
CA ILE A 622 -0.88 -8.51 -28.88
C ILE A 622 0.48 -8.57 -28.19
N HIS A 623 0.92 -7.41 -27.70
CA HIS A 623 2.15 -7.24 -26.93
C HIS A 623 1.78 -6.90 -25.49
N THR A 624 1.82 -7.90 -24.60
CA THR A 624 1.62 -7.66 -23.15
C THR A 624 2.87 -7.07 -22.54
N THR A 625 2.75 -6.30 -21.48
CA THR A 625 3.89 -5.82 -20.71
C THR A 625 4.06 -6.69 -19.46
N PHE A 626 5.24 -7.30 -19.27
CA PHE A 626 5.60 -8.06 -18.09
C PHE A 626 6.30 -7.20 -17.05
N HIS A 627 5.92 -7.36 -15.79
CA HIS A 627 6.50 -6.62 -14.67
C HIS A 627 7.22 -7.54 -13.69
N GLN A 628 8.51 -7.26 -13.43
CA GLN A 628 9.32 -7.96 -12.43
C GLN A 628 9.18 -7.37 -11.02
N THR A 629 8.68 -6.14 -10.88
CA THR A 629 8.82 -5.30 -9.68
C THR A 629 7.51 -5.01 -8.96
N ILE A 630 6.39 -5.68 -9.32
CA ILE A 630 5.07 -5.42 -8.73
C ILE A 630 4.76 -6.37 -7.58
N THR A 631 5.02 -7.66 -7.75
CA THR A 631 4.63 -8.65 -6.75
C THR A 631 5.67 -8.78 -5.64
N ALA A 632 5.22 -8.85 -4.40
CA ALA A 632 6.14 -9.03 -3.26
C ALA A 632 6.77 -10.43 -3.18
N THR A 633 6.31 -11.39 -3.98
CA THR A 633 6.78 -12.78 -3.99
C THR A 633 7.83 -13.07 -5.06
N GLY A 634 8.09 -12.11 -5.96
CA GLY A 634 8.96 -12.35 -7.12
C GLY A 634 8.25 -12.91 -8.35
N ARG A 635 6.96 -13.25 -8.27
CA ARG A 635 6.18 -13.65 -9.45
C ARG A 635 6.11 -12.49 -10.45
N LEU A 636 6.10 -12.81 -11.74
CA LEU A 636 5.79 -11.84 -12.78
C LEU A 636 4.30 -11.46 -12.71
N SER A 637 3.99 -10.27 -13.17
CA SER A 637 2.63 -9.86 -13.51
C SER A 637 2.61 -9.30 -14.92
N SER A 638 1.45 -9.30 -15.58
CA SER A 638 1.31 -8.72 -16.90
C SER A 638 0.17 -7.70 -16.93
N THR A 639 0.33 -6.68 -17.77
CA THR A 639 -0.66 -5.63 -18.02
C THR A 639 -0.67 -5.26 -19.49
N ASP A 640 -1.68 -4.55 -19.90
CA ASP A 640 -1.83 -3.89 -21.19
C ASP A 640 -1.65 -4.80 -22.43
N PRO A 641 -2.39 -5.93 -22.49
CA PRO A 641 -3.39 -6.48 -21.56
C PRO A 641 -2.84 -7.54 -20.60
N ASN A 642 -3.55 -7.81 -19.49
CA ASN A 642 -3.17 -8.90 -18.60
C ASN A 642 -3.56 -10.26 -19.19
N LEU A 643 -2.60 -10.99 -19.75
CA LEU A 643 -2.77 -12.32 -20.32
C LEU A 643 -2.65 -13.45 -19.28
N GLN A 644 -2.06 -13.19 -18.12
CA GLN A 644 -1.89 -14.18 -17.04
C GLN A 644 -3.18 -14.51 -16.28
N ASN A 645 -4.22 -13.68 -16.42
CA ASN A 645 -5.49 -13.84 -15.72
C ASN A 645 -6.62 -14.40 -16.60
N ILE A 646 -6.33 -14.96 -17.76
CA ILE A 646 -7.33 -15.60 -18.62
C ILE A 646 -7.88 -16.83 -17.89
N PRO A 647 -9.21 -16.93 -17.66
CA PRO A 647 -9.79 -17.98 -16.82
C PRO A 647 -9.68 -19.36 -17.48
N ILE A 648 -9.13 -20.34 -16.75
CA ILE A 648 -8.99 -21.74 -17.21
C ILE A 648 -9.98 -22.70 -16.54
N ARG A 649 -10.64 -22.29 -15.46
CA ARG A 649 -11.56 -23.16 -14.68
C ARG A 649 -12.97 -23.22 -15.25
N ILE A 650 -13.31 -22.34 -16.17
CA ILE A 650 -14.64 -22.16 -16.74
C ILE A 650 -14.56 -22.51 -18.22
N GLU A 651 -15.44 -23.39 -18.73
CA GLU A 651 -15.41 -23.75 -20.15
C GLU A 651 -15.47 -22.55 -21.11
N LEU A 652 -16.40 -21.62 -20.86
CA LEU A 652 -16.44 -20.39 -21.66
C LEU A 652 -15.17 -19.54 -21.51
N GLY A 653 -14.55 -19.53 -20.34
CA GLY A 653 -13.25 -18.85 -20.12
C GLY A 653 -12.13 -19.49 -20.90
N LYS A 654 -12.06 -20.83 -20.91
CA LYS A 654 -11.06 -21.56 -21.70
C LYS A 654 -11.19 -21.30 -23.20
N MET A 655 -12.41 -21.12 -23.71
CA MET A 655 -12.66 -20.86 -25.13
C MET A 655 -11.97 -19.59 -25.65
N ILE A 656 -11.63 -18.63 -24.75
CA ILE A 656 -10.86 -17.46 -25.17
C ILE A 656 -9.45 -17.82 -25.59
N ARG A 657 -8.86 -18.89 -25.07
CA ARG A 657 -7.53 -19.34 -25.49
C ARG A 657 -7.50 -19.81 -26.95
N LYS A 658 -8.65 -20.17 -27.52
CA LYS A 658 -8.75 -20.55 -28.93
C LYS A 658 -8.54 -19.41 -29.93
N VAL A 659 -8.69 -18.16 -29.49
CA VAL A 659 -8.46 -17.02 -30.38
C VAL A 659 -6.97 -16.70 -30.56
N PHE A 660 -6.10 -17.25 -29.68
CA PHE A 660 -4.66 -17.11 -29.80
C PHE A 660 -4.10 -18.29 -30.61
N HIS A 661 -3.39 -17.98 -31.66
CA HIS A 661 -2.83 -18.94 -32.60
C HIS A 661 -1.37 -18.60 -32.94
N PRO A 662 -0.56 -19.56 -33.33
CA PRO A 662 0.80 -19.30 -33.80
C PRO A 662 0.79 -18.64 -35.18
N MET A 663 1.95 -18.20 -35.64
CA MET A 663 2.14 -17.78 -37.04
C MET A 663 1.79 -18.93 -38.02
N PRO A 664 1.34 -18.63 -39.24
CA PRO A 664 1.02 -19.65 -40.22
C PRO A 664 2.19 -20.61 -40.51
N GLY A 665 1.97 -21.89 -40.30
CA GLY A 665 2.98 -22.95 -40.45
C GLY A 665 3.75 -23.29 -39.18
N ASP A 666 3.42 -22.66 -38.05
CA ASP A 666 3.96 -22.93 -36.74
C ASP A 666 2.87 -23.56 -35.83
N LEU A 667 3.25 -23.98 -34.63
CA LEU A 667 2.39 -24.51 -33.61
C LEU A 667 2.81 -23.98 -32.25
N PHE A 668 1.92 -24.06 -31.24
CA PHE A 668 2.30 -23.82 -29.86
C PHE A 668 2.81 -25.08 -29.19
N VAL A 669 3.89 -24.96 -28.44
CA VAL A 669 4.35 -25.92 -27.45
C VAL A 669 4.25 -25.26 -26.09
N ASP A 670 3.49 -25.88 -25.21
CA ASP A 670 3.25 -25.43 -23.86
C ASP A 670 3.76 -26.45 -22.85
N SER A 671 4.39 -25.99 -21.79
CA SER A 671 4.83 -26.86 -20.71
C SER A 671 4.61 -26.21 -19.35
N ASP A 672 3.97 -26.92 -18.43
CA ASP A 672 3.70 -26.46 -17.06
C ASP A 672 4.39 -27.34 -16.00
N TYR A 673 4.75 -26.74 -14.87
CA TYR A 673 5.27 -27.49 -13.73
C TYR A 673 4.18 -28.24 -12.99
N SER A 674 4.35 -29.52 -12.83
CA SER A 674 3.43 -30.38 -12.08
C SER A 674 3.62 -30.19 -10.57
N GLN A 675 2.73 -29.44 -9.93
CA GLN A 675 2.66 -29.25 -8.46
C GLN A 675 3.97 -28.72 -7.85
N ILE A 676 4.59 -27.71 -8.46
CA ILE A 676 5.88 -27.17 -8.06
C ILE A 676 5.92 -26.76 -6.58
N GLU A 677 4.87 -26.13 -6.05
CA GLU A 677 4.85 -25.66 -4.66
C GLU A 677 4.89 -26.82 -3.65
N LEU A 678 4.23 -27.96 -3.94
CA LEU A 678 4.30 -29.16 -3.09
C LEU A 678 5.65 -29.87 -3.20
N ARG A 679 6.28 -29.88 -4.36
CA ARG A 679 7.64 -30.40 -4.55
C ARG A 679 8.66 -29.55 -3.79
N LEU A 680 8.50 -28.23 -3.79
CA LEU A 680 9.31 -27.31 -2.99
C LEU A 680 9.09 -27.51 -1.50
N LEU A 681 7.85 -27.69 -1.07
CA LEU A 681 7.56 -28.02 0.33
C LEU A 681 8.25 -29.32 0.76
N ALA A 682 8.22 -30.36 -0.08
CA ALA A 682 8.93 -31.62 0.17
C ALA A 682 10.46 -31.41 0.29
N HIS A 683 11.04 -30.67 -0.66
CA HIS A 683 12.46 -30.36 -0.66
C HIS A 683 12.89 -29.56 0.59
N MET A 684 12.19 -28.46 0.89
CA MET A 684 12.54 -27.51 1.94
C MET A 684 12.31 -28.09 3.35
N SER A 685 11.22 -28.83 3.55
CA SER A 685 10.96 -29.52 4.82
C SER A 685 11.86 -30.73 5.03
N GLY A 686 12.28 -31.37 3.94
CA GLY A 686 12.99 -32.65 3.99
C GLY A 686 12.14 -33.79 4.55
N ASP A 687 10.81 -33.71 4.40
CA ASP A 687 9.89 -34.76 4.83
C ASP A 687 10.03 -36.00 3.91
N GLU A 688 10.55 -37.08 4.45
CA GLU A 688 10.89 -38.27 3.69
C GLU A 688 9.67 -38.96 3.08
N GLN A 689 8.52 -38.91 3.76
CA GLN A 689 7.30 -39.54 3.24
C GLN A 689 6.75 -38.77 2.03
N LEU A 690 6.83 -37.44 2.06
CA LEU A 690 6.41 -36.60 0.95
C LEU A 690 7.40 -36.72 -0.23
N ILE A 691 8.70 -36.76 0.05
CA ILE A 691 9.75 -36.95 -0.96
C ILE A 691 9.57 -38.29 -1.66
N GLU A 692 9.34 -39.37 -0.91
CA GLU A 692 9.20 -40.72 -1.47
C GLU A 692 7.95 -40.82 -2.34
N ALA A 693 6.81 -40.24 -1.89
CA ALA A 693 5.60 -40.20 -2.70
C ALA A 693 5.80 -39.54 -4.08
N PHE A 694 6.64 -38.50 -4.15
CA PHE A 694 7.01 -37.88 -5.42
C PHE A 694 7.96 -38.74 -6.25
N ARG A 695 8.95 -39.40 -5.62
CA ARG A 695 9.90 -40.31 -6.32
C ARG A 695 9.22 -41.53 -6.94
N GLU A 696 8.19 -42.04 -6.27
CA GLU A 696 7.37 -43.14 -6.75
C GLU A 696 6.29 -42.70 -7.75
N ASN A 697 6.25 -41.42 -8.13
CA ASN A 697 5.22 -40.86 -9.01
C ASN A 697 3.79 -41.15 -8.56
N GLN A 698 3.56 -41.21 -7.23
CA GLN A 698 2.23 -41.43 -6.69
C GLN A 698 1.37 -40.17 -6.89
N ASP A 699 0.03 -40.37 -7.01
CA ASP A 699 -0.90 -39.26 -6.87
C ASP A 699 -0.81 -38.71 -5.44
N ILE A 700 -0.13 -37.56 -5.28
CA ILE A 700 0.15 -36.98 -3.97
C ILE A 700 -1.11 -36.66 -3.16
N HIS A 701 -2.21 -36.29 -3.84
CA HIS A 701 -3.47 -36.01 -3.16
C HIS A 701 -4.14 -37.30 -2.70
N ARG A 702 -4.04 -38.37 -3.48
CA ARG A 702 -4.51 -39.69 -3.10
C ARG A 702 -3.65 -40.32 -1.99
N SER A 703 -2.33 -40.13 -2.06
CA SER A 703 -1.40 -40.56 -1.01
C SER A 703 -1.67 -39.85 0.31
N THR A 704 -1.84 -38.53 0.27
CA THR A 704 -2.23 -37.75 1.44
C THR A 704 -3.59 -38.20 1.99
N ALA A 705 -4.59 -38.40 1.11
CA ALA A 705 -5.92 -38.87 1.54
C ALA A 705 -5.87 -40.25 2.24
N SER A 706 -5.13 -41.19 1.66
CA SER A 706 -4.91 -42.53 2.24
C SER A 706 -4.38 -42.42 3.68
N LYS A 707 -3.40 -41.56 3.90
CA LYS A 707 -2.75 -41.39 5.20
C LYS A 707 -3.61 -40.60 6.20
N VAL A 708 -4.17 -39.49 5.78
CA VAL A 708 -4.97 -38.57 6.63
C VAL A 708 -6.31 -39.22 7.04
N PHE A 709 -6.95 -39.99 6.14
CA PHE A 709 -8.22 -40.66 6.42
C PHE A 709 -8.07 -42.12 6.84
N HIS A 710 -6.82 -42.62 6.92
CA HIS A 710 -6.50 -44.01 7.28
C HIS A 710 -7.21 -45.03 6.39
N VAL A 711 -7.28 -44.79 5.10
CA VAL A 711 -7.91 -45.64 4.08
C VAL A 711 -6.85 -46.22 3.15
N PRO A 712 -6.90 -47.47 2.71
CA PRO A 712 -5.98 -47.99 1.69
C PRO A 712 -5.95 -47.12 0.43
N PHE A 713 -4.75 -46.95 -0.16
CA PHE A 713 -4.56 -46.06 -1.32
C PHE A 713 -5.55 -46.30 -2.46
N ASP A 714 -5.84 -47.57 -2.77
CA ASP A 714 -6.75 -47.93 -3.84
C ASP A 714 -8.25 -47.73 -3.48
N GLU A 715 -8.58 -47.59 -2.19
CA GLU A 715 -9.94 -47.38 -1.68
C GLU A 715 -10.26 -45.89 -1.45
N VAL A 716 -9.31 -45.01 -1.70
CA VAL A 716 -9.53 -43.55 -1.56
C VAL A 716 -10.57 -43.10 -2.57
N THR A 717 -11.66 -42.50 -2.05
CA THR A 717 -12.74 -41.95 -2.86
C THR A 717 -12.34 -40.60 -3.48
N ASP A 718 -13.00 -40.19 -4.56
CA ASP A 718 -12.77 -38.89 -5.21
C ASP A 718 -13.05 -37.72 -4.27
N LEU A 719 -14.02 -37.85 -3.35
CA LEU A 719 -14.27 -36.85 -2.31
C LEU A 719 -13.10 -36.72 -1.35
N GLN A 720 -12.57 -37.82 -0.85
CA GLN A 720 -11.39 -37.82 0.04
C GLN A 720 -10.15 -37.25 -0.66
N ARG A 721 -9.93 -37.64 -1.91
CA ARG A 721 -8.85 -37.10 -2.74
C ARG A 721 -9.00 -35.58 -2.92
N ARG A 722 -10.22 -35.10 -3.21
CA ARG A 722 -10.51 -33.66 -3.31
C ARG A 722 -10.28 -32.91 -2.00
N ASN A 723 -10.72 -33.48 -0.88
CA ASN A 723 -10.50 -32.89 0.45
C ASN A 723 -9.01 -32.85 0.77
N ALA A 724 -8.25 -33.91 0.51
CA ALA A 724 -6.79 -33.94 0.69
C ALA A 724 -6.10 -32.92 -0.22
N LYS A 725 -6.58 -32.71 -1.45
CA LYS A 725 -6.08 -31.64 -2.33
C LYS A 725 -6.24 -30.26 -1.68
N ALA A 726 -7.40 -29.97 -1.11
CA ALA A 726 -7.65 -28.71 -0.41
C ALA A 726 -6.76 -28.57 0.83
N VAL A 727 -6.51 -29.65 1.58
CA VAL A 727 -5.59 -29.64 2.72
C VAL A 727 -4.14 -29.39 2.25
N ASN A 728 -3.66 -30.11 1.25
CA ASN A 728 -2.30 -29.96 0.72
C ASN A 728 -2.01 -28.50 0.30
N PHE A 729 -2.88 -27.91 -0.51
CA PHE A 729 -2.72 -26.50 -0.91
C PHE A 729 -2.96 -25.54 0.25
N GLY A 730 -3.95 -25.85 1.10
CA GLY A 730 -4.22 -25.06 2.29
C GLY A 730 -3.00 -24.92 3.22
N ILE A 731 -2.27 -26.00 3.44
CA ILE A 731 -1.05 -26.02 4.26
C ILE A 731 0.04 -25.13 3.64
N VAL A 732 0.26 -25.22 2.32
CA VAL A 732 1.21 -24.34 1.60
C VAL A 732 0.86 -22.86 1.78
N TYR A 733 -0.43 -22.54 1.80
CA TYR A 733 -0.91 -21.17 1.98
C TYR A 733 -1.15 -20.76 3.45
N GLY A 734 -0.82 -21.63 4.41
CA GLY A 734 -1.01 -21.36 5.83
C GLY A 734 -2.48 -21.24 6.24
N ILE A 735 -3.36 -22.08 5.68
CA ILE A 735 -4.80 -22.03 5.91
C ILE A 735 -5.14 -22.28 7.39
N SER A 736 -6.10 -21.53 7.93
CA SER A 736 -6.67 -21.81 9.24
C SER A 736 -7.77 -22.88 9.16
N ALA A 737 -8.08 -23.54 10.29
CA ALA A 737 -9.19 -24.47 10.38
C ALA A 737 -10.52 -23.83 9.95
N TYR A 738 -10.72 -22.55 10.22
CA TYR A 738 -11.88 -21.81 9.76
C TYR A 738 -11.89 -21.66 8.22
N GLY A 739 -10.77 -21.28 7.62
CA GLY A 739 -10.65 -21.19 6.14
C GLY A 739 -10.93 -22.52 5.48
N LEU A 740 -10.27 -23.60 5.94
CA LEU A 740 -10.47 -24.95 5.42
C LEU A 740 -11.92 -25.43 5.61
N SER A 741 -12.57 -25.08 6.71
CA SER A 741 -13.97 -25.44 6.94
C SER A 741 -14.94 -24.80 5.93
N GLN A 742 -14.63 -23.55 5.50
CA GLN A 742 -15.41 -22.86 4.46
C GLN A 742 -15.16 -23.50 3.08
N ASP A 743 -13.89 -23.79 2.74
CA ASP A 743 -13.52 -24.39 1.44
C ASP A 743 -14.15 -25.78 1.23
N LEU A 744 -14.21 -26.58 2.29
CA LEU A 744 -14.74 -27.94 2.25
C LEU A 744 -16.23 -28.04 2.63
N ASN A 745 -16.84 -26.94 3.10
CA ASN A 745 -18.20 -26.92 3.65
C ASN A 745 -18.41 -27.94 4.77
N ILE A 746 -17.48 -28.01 5.73
CA ILE A 746 -17.47 -28.88 6.90
C ILE A 746 -17.40 -28.09 8.21
N GLY A 747 -17.53 -28.77 9.35
CA GLY A 747 -17.35 -28.14 10.65
C GLY A 747 -15.90 -27.73 10.91
N THR A 748 -15.70 -26.59 11.61
CA THR A 748 -14.34 -26.09 11.94
C THR A 748 -13.52 -27.11 12.76
N LYS A 749 -14.19 -27.88 13.65
CA LYS A 749 -13.52 -28.93 14.43
C LYS A 749 -13.05 -30.09 13.56
N GLU A 750 -13.83 -30.45 12.55
CA GLU A 750 -13.45 -31.48 11.58
C GLU A 750 -12.31 -31.00 10.69
N ALA A 751 -12.36 -29.78 10.21
CA ALA A 751 -11.25 -29.15 9.45
C ALA A 751 -9.95 -29.10 10.27
N GLN A 752 -10.03 -28.79 11.57
CA GLN A 752 -8.88 -28.85 12.46
C GLN A 752 -8.34 -30.29 12.57
N GLY A 753 -9.21 -31.29 12.68
CA GLY A 753 -8.81 -32.70 12.68
C GLY A 753 -8.04 -33.11 11.42
N PHE A 754 -8.41 -32.61 10.24
CA PHE A 754 -7.68 -32.86 8.98
C PHE A 754 -6.30 -32.21 9.00
N ILE A 755 -6.16 -30.98 9.51
CA ILE A 755 -4.89 -30.30 9.66
C ILE A 755 -3.97 -31.05 10.65
N ASP A 756 -4.51 -31.48 11.77
CA ASP A 756 -3.76 -32.22 12.80
C ASP A 756 -3.27 -33.58 12.25
N SER A 757 -4.13 -34.35 11.60
CA SER A 757 -3.77 -35.62 10.96
C SER A 757 -2.73 -35.44 9.85
N TYR A 758 -2.81 -34.32 9.10
CA TYR A 758 -1.78 -33.99 8.10
C TYR A 758 -0.40 -33.79 8.74
N PHE A 759 -0.34 -33.01 9.83
CA PHE A 759 0.93 -32.76 10.52
C PHE A 759 1.44 -33.95 11.32
N GLU A 760 0.54 -34.85 11.77
CA GLU A 760 0.96 -36.15 12.32
C GLU A 760 1.60 -37.03 11.23
N THR A 761 1.05 -36.97 10.01
CA THR A 761 1.59 -37.71 8.85
C THR A 761 2.91 -37.15 8.38
N TYR A 762 3.03 -35.82 8.31
CA TYR A 762 4.19 -35.09 7.79
C TYR A 762 4.79 -34.15 8.84
N PRO A 763 5.41 -34.69 9.91
CA PRO A 763 5.87 -33.88 11.04
C PRO A 763 6.98 -32.88 10.69
N LYS A 764 7.83 -33.20 9.70
CA LYS A 764 8.90 -32.29 9.26
C LYS A 764 8.37 -31.06 8.51
N ILE A 765 7.19 -31.17 7.90
CA ILE A 765 6.52 -30.00 7.32
C ILE A 765 6.12 -29.03 8.42
N LYS A 766 5.52 -29.52 9.51
CA LYS A 766 5.17 -28.67 10.64
C LYS A 766 6.39 -27.99 11.24
N GLU A 767 7.45 -28.73 11.48
CA GLU A 767 8.72 -28.22 12.00
C GLU A 767 9.29 -27.12 11.08
N PHE A 768 9.29 -27.34 9.77
CA PHE A 768 9.76 -26.37 8.79
C PHE A 768 8.93 -25.07 8.84
N LEU A 769 7.61 -25.16 8.83
CA LEU A 769 6.72 -23.99 8.86
C LEU A 769 6.86 -23.22 10.18
N ASP A 770 6.88 -23.91 11.32
CA ASP A 770 7.06 -23.29 12.64
C ASP A 770 8.42 -22.57 12.74
N ASN A 771 9.49 -23.20 12.26
CA ASN A 771 10.82 -22.61 12.22
C ASN A 771 10.90 -21.41 11.29
N THR A 772 10.22 -21.46 10.13
CA THR A 772 10.16 -20.35 9.18
C THR A 772 9.48 -19.12 9.82
N VAL A 773 8.36 -19.33 10.51
CA VAL A 773 7.68 -18.25 11.25
C VAL A 773 8.54 -17.70 12.37
N ALA A 774 9.22 -18.58 13.15
CA ALA A 774 10.11 -18.15 14.23
C ALA A 774 11.27 -17.28 13.69
N GLN A 775 11.93 -17.71 12.63
CA GLN A 775 13.00 -16.94 11.97
C GLN A 775 12.49 -15.63 11.39
N ALA A 776 11.30 -15.64 10.80
CA ALA A 776 10.70 -14.40 10.25
C ALA A 776 10.37 -13.39 11.35
N LYS A 777 9.93 -13.84 12.54
CA LYS A 777 9.72 -12.96 13.71
C LYS A 777 11.02 -12.35 14.23
N GLU A 778 12.11 -13.10 14.18
CA GLU A 778 13.43 -12.62 14.62
C GLU A 778 14.03 -11.63 13.60
N LYS A 779 13.99 -11.96 12.31
CA LYS A 779 14.67 -11.21 11.24
C LYS A 779 13.82 -10.11 10.61
N GLY A 780 12.50 -10.17 10.77
CA GLY A 780 11.55 -9.28 10.08
C GLY A 780 11.26 -9.66 8.62
N TYR A 781 11.85 -10.73 8.11
CA TYR A 781 11.68 -11.17 6.71
C TYR A 781 11.82 -12.68 6.55
N THR A 782 11.35 -13.20 5.41
CA THR A 782 11.65 -14.55 4.92
C THR A 782 12.52 -14.51 3.67
N ARG A 783 13.11 -15.67 3.31
CA ARG A 783 14.02 -15.79 2.16
C ARG A 783 13.70 -17.03 1.32
N THR A 784 13.82 -16.92 -0.01
CA THR A 784 13.76 -18.06 -0.95
C THR A 784 15.07 -18.84 -0.96
N LEU A 785 15.09 -20.00 -1.64
CA LEU A 785 16.31 -20.79 -1.86
C LEU A 785 17.38 -20.00 -2.65
N PHE A 786 16.97 -19.07 -3.49
CA PHE A 786 17.86 -18.23 -4.31
C PHE A 786 18.19 -16.87 -3.66
N GLY A 787 17.81 -16.68 -2.40
CA GLY A 787 18.21 -15.50 -1.64
C GLY A 787 17.24 -14.32 -1.68
N ARG A 788 16.14 -14.38 -2.42
CA ARG A 788 15.13 -13.31 -2.47
C ARG A 788 14.53 -13.09 -1.08
N ILE A 789 14.47 -11.83 -0.65
CA ILE A 789 13.93 -11.42 0.64
C ILE A 789 12.49 -10.93 0.47
N ARG A 790 11.64 -11.31 1.42
CA ARG A 790 10.32 -10.70 1.61
C ARG A 790 10.17 -10.18 3.04
N PRO A 791 10.20 -8.88 3.28
CA PRO A 791 9.89 -8.27 4.57
C PRO A 791 8.44 -8.55 4.98
N ILE A 792 8.19 -8.75 6.29
CA ILE A 792 6.85 -9.04 6.83
C ILE A 792 6.61 -8.17 8.06
N PRO A 793 6.32 -6.88 7.88
CA PRO A 793 6.08 -5.95 8.98
C PRO A 793 4.87 -6.32 9.83
N GLU A 794 3.92 -7.08 9.28
CA GLU A 794 2.73 -7.55 9.98
C GLU A 794 3.04 -8.40 11.22
N LEU A 795 4.20 -9.09 11.26
CA LEU A 795 4.62 -9.93 12.39
C LEU A 795 4.85 -9.12 13.66
N SER A 796 5.19 -7.85 13.57
CA SER A 796 5.40 -6.94 14.71
C SER A 796 4.14 -6.19 15.15
N SER A 797 3.01 -6.40 14.46
CA SER A 797 1.74 -5.70 14.75
C SER A 797 1.18 -6.05 16.12
N GLY A 798 0.67 -5.06 16.86
CA GLY A 798 -0.12 -5.25 18.08
C GLY A 798 -1.45 -6.00 17.84
N ASN A 799 -2.00 -5.90 16.62
CA ASN A 799 -3.25 -6.56 16.25
C ASN A 799 -3.05 -8.06 15.98
N PHE A 800 -3.77 -8.90 16.71
CA PHE A 800 -3.70 -10.36 16.58
C PHE A 800 -4.02 -10.88 15.18
N MET A 801 -5.05 -10.32 14.51
CA MET A 801 -5.44 -10.76 13.17
C MET A 801 -4.36 -10.40 12.13
N THR A 802 -3.76 -9.21 12.24
CA THR A 802 -2.66 -8.78 11.39
C THR A 802 -1.42 -9.64 11.60
N ARG A 803 -1.07 -9.96 12.85
CA ARG A 803 0.04 -10.89 13.14
C ARG A 803 -0.21 -12.28 12.55
N GLN A 804 -1.42 -12.82 12.71
CA GLN A 804 -1.76 -14.12 12.11
C GLN A 804 -1.67 -14.09 10.58
N PHE A 805 -2.05 -12.96 9.96
CA PHE A 805 -1.86 -12.78 8.53
C PHE A 805 -0.36 -12.80 8.18
N GLY A 806 0.48 -12.08 8.94
CA GLY A 806 1.94 -12.10 8.76
C GLY A 806 2.53 -13.50 8.91
N GLU A 807 2.05 -14.32 9.85
CA GLU A 807 2.50 -15.71 10.01
C GLU A 807 2.17 -16.56 8.77
N ARG A 808 0.98 -16.42 8.19
CA ARG A 808 0.62 -17.10 6.93
C ARG A 808 1.49 -16.65 5.77
N VAL A 809 1.75 -15.35 5.68
CA VAL A 809 2.68 -14.81 4.68
C VAL A 809 4.08 -15.40 4.85
N ALA A 810 4.56 -15.52 6.09
CA ALA A 810 5.86 -16.11 6.38
C ALA A 810 5.97 -17.58 5.94
N MET A 811 4.92 -18.37 6.15
CA MET A 811 4.87 -19.77 5.72
C MET A 811 4.91 -19.93 4.19
N ASN A 812 4.13 -19.11 3.48
CA ASN A 812 3.94 -19.24 2.05
C ASN A 812 5.08 -18.61 1.23
N ALA A 813 5.60 -17.45 1.64
CA ALA A 813 6.50 -16.65 0.81
C ALA A 813 7.79 -17.37 0.36
N PRO A 814 8.47 -18.19 1.17
CA PRO A 814 9.65 -18.93 0.73
C PRO A 814 9.33 -19.94 -0.38
N ILE A 815 8.17 -20.61 -0.30
CA ILE A 815 7.73 -21.63 -1.25
C ILE A 815 7.35 -20.96 -2.56
N GLN A 816 6.43 -20.01 -2.51
CA GLN A 816 5.93 -19.31 -3.70
C GLN A 816 7.03 -18.49 -4.38
N GLY A 817 7.90 -17.83 -3.59
CA GLY A 817 9.01 -17.05 -4.14
C GLY A 817 10.06 -17.95 -4.79
N THR A 818 10.36 -19.14 -4.21
CA THR A 818 11.27 -20.10 -4.83
C THR A 818 10.69 -20.66 -6.14
N ALA A 819 9.38 -20.92 -6.20
CA ALA A 819 8.72 -21.33 -7.45
C ALA A 819 8.86 -20.22 -8.53
N ALA A 820 8.69 -18.95 -8.15
CA ALA A 820 8.89 -17.82 -9.04
C ALA A 820 10.35 -17.70 -9.52
N ASP A 821 11.33 -17.94 -8.66
CA ASP A 821 12.74 -17.94 -9.06
C ASP A 821 13.05 -19.09 -10.03
N ILE A 822 12.50 -20.28 -9.82
CA ILE A 822 12.71 -21.46 -10.69
C ILE A 822 12.14 -21.21 -12.08
N ILE A 823 10.91 -20.70 -12.21
CA ILE A 823 10.34 -20.43 -13.54
C ILE A 823 11.16 -19.36 -14.28
N LYS A 824 11.68 -18.34 -13.59
CA LYS A 824 12.56 -17.33 -14.16
C LYS A 824 13.87 -17.95 -14.69
N ILE A 825 14.47 -18.86 -13.93
CA ILE A 825 15.67 -19.59 -14.37
C ILE A 825 15.34 -20.43 -15.60
N ALA A 826 14.21 -21.12 -15.61
CA ALA A 826 13.77 -21.90 -16.78
C ALA A 826 13.58 -21.01 -18.02
N MET A 827 12.91 -19.84 -17.86
CA MET A 827 12.74 -18.86 -18.95
C MET A 827 14.07 -18.44 -19.55
N ILE A 828 15.04 -18.06 -18.71
CA ILE A 828 16.37 -17.63 -19.15
C ILE A 828 17.07 -18.75 -19.92
N ARG A 829 17.08 -19.96 -19.39
CA ARG A 829 17.77 -21.11 -20.02
C ARG A 829 17.12 -21.53 -21.33
N VAL A 830 15.79 -21.58 -21.37
CA VAL A 830 15.02 -21.88 -22.59
C VAL A 830 15.32 -20.84 -23.67
N HIS A 831 15.17 -19.57 -23.36
CA HIS A 831 15.43 -18.48 -24.28
C HIS A 831 16.87 -18.48 -24.81
N ASP A 832 17.87 -18.55 -23.92
CA ASP A 832 19.29 -18.55 -24.31
C ASP A 832 19.65 -19.78 -25.16
N ARG A 833 19.00 -20.91 -24.90
CA ARG A 833 19.23 -22.13 -25.70
C ARG A 833 18.59 -22.04 -27.07
N LEU A 834 17.39 -21.49 -27.18
CA LEU A 834 16.74 -21.24 -28.46
C LEU A 834 17.62 -20.34 -29.35
N ILE A 835 18.18 -19.28 -28.82
CA ILE A 835 19.07 -18.36 -29.55
C ILE A 835 20.38 -19.04 -29.89
N ARG A 836 21.05 -19.67 -28.93
CA ARG A 836 22.37 -20.29 -29.11
C ARG A 836 22.36 -21.42 -30.16
N GLU A 837 21.28 -22.20 -30.20
CA GLU A 837 21.11 -23.29 -31.13
C GLU A 837 20.44 -22.86 -32.45
N HIS A 838 20.20 -21.54 -32.61
CA HIS A 838 19.63 -20.90 -33.81
C HIS A 838 18.24 -21.42 -34.19
N PHE A 839 17.39 -21.71 -33.24
CA PHE A 839 15.99 -22.03 -33.47
C PHE A 839 15.24 -20.81 -34.02
N ARG A 840 14.27 -21.05 -34.89
CA ARG A 840 13.30 -20.04 -35.32
C ARG A 840 12.18 -19.88 -34.28
N SER A 841 11.95 -20.88 -33.47
CA SER A 841 10.99 -20.91 -32.37
C SER A 841 11.31 -19.88 -31.32
N ARG A 842 10.27 -19.27 -30.70
CA ARG A 842 10.38 -18.16 -29.73
C ARG A 842 9.55 -18.41 -28.47
N LEU A 843 10.12 -18.11 -27.30
CA LEU A 843 9.39 -18.04 -26.03
C LEU A 843 8.54 -16.77 -26.04
N ILE A 844 7.20 -16.90 -26.00
CA ILE A 844 6.30 -15.77 -26.17
C ILE A 844 5.47 -15.42 -24.94
N LEU A 845 5.11 -16.39 -24.10
CA LEU A 845 4.35 -16.15 -22.88
C LEU A 845 4.86 -16.96 -21.70
N GLN A 846 4.67 -16.40 -20.51
CA GLN A 846 4.76 -17.06 -19.23
C GLN A 846 3.47 -16.81 -18.45
N VAL A 847 2.80 -17.86 -17.98
CA VAL A 847 1.55 -17.78 -17.22
C VAL A 847 1.66 -18.68 -16.00
N HIS A 848 1.78 -18.08 -14.78
CA HIS A 848 1.94 -18.79 -13.51
C HIS A 848 3.19 -19.72 -13.48
N ASP A 849 3.03 -21.01 -13.74
CA ASP A 849 4.04 -22.06 -13.81
C ASP A 849 4.20 -22.68 -15.23
N GLU A 850 3.61 -22.04 -16.23
CA GLU A 850 3.51 -22.41 -17.64
C GLU A 850 4.43 -21.55 -18.51
N LEU A 851 5.11 -22.17 -19.51
CA LEU A 851 5.87 -21.52 -20.57
C LEU A 851 5.30 -21.89 -21.94
N LEU A 852 4.97 -20.90 -22.75
CA LEU A 852 4.42 -21.06 -24.08
C LEU A 852 5.45 -20.64 -25.15
N ILE A 853 5.77 -21.54 -26.06
CA ILE A 853 6.69 -21.29 -27.18
C ILE A 853 5.92 -21.35 -28.50
N GLU A 854 6.04 -20.28 -29.30
CA GLU A 854 5.68 -20.34 -30.71
C GLU A 854 6.77 -21.13 -31.45
N THR A 855 6.41 -22.28 -32.05
CA THR A 855 7.34 -23.30 -32.48
C THR A 855 7.18 -23.57 -33.97
N ALA A 856 8.27 -23.49 -34.72
CA ALA A 856 8.32 -23.96 -36.09
C ALA A 856 8.03 -25.46 -36.18
N GLU A 857 7.15 -25.88 -37.07
CA GLU A 857 6.70 -27.30 -37.15
C GLU A 857 7.87 -28.27 -37.28
N GLU A 858 8.90 -27.94 -38.05
CA GLU A 858 10.12 -28.74 -38.22
C GLU A 858 11.02 -28.80 -36.98
N GLU A 859 10.83 -27.90 -36.01
CA GLU A 859 11.61 -27.83 -34.76
C GLU A 859 10.88 -28.50 -33.60
N LYS A 860 9.62 -28.89 -33.75
CA LYS A 860 8.70 -29.35 -32.71
C LYS A 860 9.34 -30.31 -31.70
N GLU A 861 9.83 -31.45 -32.17
CA GLU A 861 10.37 -32.49 -31.28
C GLU A 861 11.61 -32.02 -30.51
N LYS A 862 12.42 -31.15 -31.12
CA LYS A 862 13.61 -30.59 -30.48
C LYS A 862 13.21 -29.54 -29.44
N VAL A 863 12.21 -28.71 -29.71
CA VAL A 863 11.72 -27.69 -28.80
C VAL A 863 11.04 -28.34 -27.59
N ILE A 864 10.23 -29.39 -27.78
CA ILE A 864 9.66 -30.16 -26.67
C ILE A 864 10.77 -30.69 -25.75
N ALA A 865 11.76 -31.39 -26.34
CA ALA A 865 12.87 -31.96 -25.58
C ALA A 865 13.71 -30.89 -24.86
N LEU A 866 13.95 -29.74 -25.52
CA LEU A 866 14.65 -28.59 -24.92
C LEU A 866 13.86 -28.01 -23.73
N LEU A 867 12.57 -27.78 -23.94
CA LEU A 867 11.70 -27.15 -22.93
C LEU A 867 11.60 -28.03 -21.66
N GLU A 868 11.33 -29.32 -21.84
CA GLU A 868 11.30 -30.30 -20.77
C GLU A 868 12.64 -30.38 -20.03
N GLU A 869 13.75 -30.44 -20.75
CA GLU A 869 15.08 -30.53 -20.16
C GLU A 869 15.42 -29.29 -19.31
N GLU A 870 15.23 -28.08 -19.84
CA GLU A 870 15.59 -26.85 -19.15
C GLU A 870 14.68 -26.55 -17.95
N MET A 871 13.38 -26.86 -18.07
CA MET A 871 12.45 -26.74 -16.96
C MET A 871 12.76 -27.74 -15.85
N GLN A 872 12.98 -29.00 -16.17
CA GLN A 872 13.31 -30.04 -15.17
C GLN A 872 14.63 -29.76 -14.45
N LYS A 873 15.62 -29.21 -15.15
CA LYS A 873 16.96 -28.89 -14.61
C LYS A 873 17.08 -27.48 -14.05
N ALA A 874 16.00 -26.69 -13.97
CA ALA A 874 16.07 -25.31 -13.52
C ALA A 874 16.57 -25.18 -12.08
N ALA A 875 16.37 -26.19 -11.23
CA ALA A 875 16.89 -26.26 -9.87
C ALA A 875 17.29 -27.69 -9.48
N ASP A 876 18.30 -27.82 -8.62
CA ASP A 876 18.71 -29.10 -8.03
C ASP A 876 17.94 -29.33 -6.72
N LEU A 877 16.90 -30.17 -6.78
CA LEU A 877 16.02 -30.46 -5.64
C LEU A 877 16.10 -31.92 -5.23
N LYS A 878 15.66 -32.25 -4.01
CA LYS A 878 15.55 -33.64 -3.52
C LYS A 878 14.44 -34.42 -4.25
N VAL A 879 13.56 -33.76 -4.94
CA VAL A 879 12.48 -34.28 -5.77
C VAL A 879 12.61 -33.70 -7.17
N GLU A 880 12.36 -34.52 -8.18
CA GLU A 880 12.41 -34.07 -9.55
C GLU A 880 11.36 -32.99 -9.86
N LEU A 881 11.70 -32.01 -10.65
CA LEU A 881 10.74 -31.04 -11.20
C LEU A 881 10.05 -31.68 -12.40
N ALA A 882 8.88 -32.26 -12.19
CA ALA A 882 8.12 -32.85 -13.28
C ALA A 882 7.36 -31.77 -14.05
N VAL A 883 7.35 -31.91 -15.36
CA VAL A 883 6.63 -31.02 -16.28
C VAL A 883 5.63 -31.79 -17.12
N GLY A 884 4.53 -31.15 -17.48
CA GLY A 884 3.57 -31.67 -18.46
C GLY A 884 3.68 -30.84 -19.75
N THR A 885 3.94 -31.48 -20.87
CA THR A 885 4.12 -30.79 -22.17
C THR A 885 3.04 -31.20 -23.13
N ALA A 886 2.39 -30.21 -23.77
CA ALA A 886 1.42 -30.41 -24.84
C ALA A 886 1.71 -29.48 -26.02
N CYS A 887 1.05 -29.73 -27.16
CA CYS A 887 1.19 -28.88 -28.34
C CYS A 887 -0.14 -28.79 -29.09
N GLY A 888 -0.38 -27.66 -29.73
CA GLY A 888 -1.63 -27.41 -30.44
C GLY A 888 -1.52 -26.31 -31.49
N GLN A 889 -2.58 -26.20 -32.28
CA GLN A 889 -2.74 -25.14 -33.28
C GLN A 889 -3.33 -23.84 -32.69
N ASP A 890 -3.77 -23.90 -31.49
CA ASP A 890 -4.15 -22.73 -30.66
C ASP A 890 -3.73 -22.98 -29.20
N TRP A 891 -3.81 -21.93 -28.38
CA TRP A 891 -3.40 -22.04 -26.97
C TRP A 891 -4.32 -22.94 -26.13
N TYR A 892 -5.58 -23.14 -26.57
CA TYR A 892 -6.50 -24.07 -25.89
C TYR A 892 -6.09 -25.53 -26.10
N GLU A 893 -5.64 -25.89 -27.32
CA GLU A 893 -5.17 -27.25 -27.63
C GLU A 893 -3.82 -27.55 -27.01
N ALA A 894 -2.96 -26.53 -26.89
CA ALA A 894 -1.63 -26.66 -26.32
C ALA A 894 -1.60 -26.78 -24.79
N HIS A 895 -2.73 -26.52 -24.08
CA HIS A 895 -2.77 -26.49 -22.62
C HIS A 895 -3.53 -27.67 -21.97
#